data_af5df3b760a511ed087b5a06d8be65ce
#
_entry.id   af5df3b760a511ed087b5a06d8be65ce
#
_cell.length_a   1.000
_cell.length_b   1.000
_cell.length_c   1.000
_cell.angle_alpha   90.00
_cell.angle_beta   90.00
_cell.angle_gamma   90.00
#
_symmetry.space_group_name_H-M   'P 1'
#
loop_
_entity.id
_entity.type
_entity.pdbx_description
1 polymer ?
#
loop_
_entity_poly.entity_id
_entity_poly.type
_entity_poly.pdbx_seq_one_letter_code
_entity_poly.pdbx_strand_id
1 'polypeptide(L)'
;MSKPQPSIASAFSTSLESALKKYHDPKWLGAHSVLASPYFLGEQPETDLTTDHSRGKALQALLRSAVAEIQGENAQRYQAILTLRYFNRNVSVEAAMRKVGLSKNAFHENRRKAIRALEATLVGLVHPSLRLETPPYVRDAFPRPVDLERLRRHVADDEDVTIQGPEGSGRSTLAANFVRESTRPALWFTVRPGLNDSVQGFAFSLGLFAFTQGEPSLWLQLLAAQGSLDAEILRSQINYALGNLASPPLICIDDADALDTAGNPEHRALVQLWDGLRPLSTLIVIGRHEQFSSSRLLQVHNLSPAETEQFFTHCGQSMSAEEMARYYQWTQGNLRLLHLCCSIFPTAPEERAIPDPAADAFTRRLLLANLLAKLSETELRILATLSVYRRPFPLNYPPGSPEYAACKTLHAQRILNVATDGNGELVAVYRRFVYASLRPEVAQVFHSLAAELRSAYGEYAATIYHLLRARRFAEAIDLWPAVKRQEMEQGQAGALLAAFRDALATGPLPDEVRSVLTLYCAELNQFLGNIEQAKVDTASDKHLVPIFDAELGELKGRIANDLDHFAEAQEAFDRALERADLLLESRLAQVHKGLAWMHLRQRDLELAERELDFALFEIENMRGNLAYDQARYDDATGHYEAALRLADDLKSPNAGAKTRLNLAMVYMVQGCYDDSLELLNRVYAHYAAMHRVAAMAGCRITMAVAHNLAGEHQHALTCLDDADDKLNMVDKIVPWQTALIAQARAEAWLGLGDLAAATTHVVSAIDADVMSILPDAYRTYGEILTRQEDWAQAEKHLRQSVALAQKNEDRLLLAYAWRALGALYLVQGKWDAVRSASNTAITLFESLHLPNEVARTRRLFGR
;
A
#
# COMPACT_ATOMS: atom_id res chain seq x y z
N MET A 1 -26.36 -12.41 -4.34
CA MET A 1 -25.50 -11.48 -3.60
C MET A 1 -24.07 -11.99 -3.72
N SER A 2 -23.27 -11.36 -4.56
CA SER A 2 -21.84 -11.64 -4.68
C SER A 2 -21.17 -11.22 -3.37
N LYS A 3 -20.30 -12.09 -2.83
CA LYS A 3 -19.45 -11.72 -1.69
C LYS A 3 -18.71 -10.43 -2.06
N PRO A 4 -18.60 -9.44 -1.16
CA PRO A 4 -17.76 -8.28 -1.43
C PRO A 4 -16.36 -8.80 -1.76
N GLN A 5 -15.81 -8.36 -2.88
CA GLN A 5 -14.41 -8.64 -3.19
C GLN A 5 -13.54 -8.05 -2.08
N PRO A 6 -12.52 -8.78 -1.58
CA PRO A 6 -11.61 -8.24 -0.59
C PRO A 6 -10.98 -6.96 -1.14
N SER A 7 -10.80 -5.95 -0.29
CA SER A 7 -10.07 -4.75 -0.68
C SER A 7 -8.66 -5.13 -1.17
N ILE A 8 -8.13 -4.40 -2.13
CA ILE A 8 -6.78 -4.65 -2.68
C ILE A 8 -5.71 -4.69 -1.58
N ALA A 9 -5.84 -3.84 -0.55
CA ALA A 9 -4.97 -3.86 0.63
C ALA A 9 -5.00 -5.19 1.41
N SER A 10 -6.02 -6.04 1.23
CA SER A 10 -6.12 -7.34 1.90
C SER A 10 -5.60 -8.52 1.06
N ALA A 11 -5.19 -8.29 -0.18
CA ALA A 11 -4.80 -9.38 -1.08
C ALA A 11 -3.52 -10.10 -0.62
N PHE A 12 -2.53 -9.37 -0.13
CA PHE A 12 -1.31 -9.96 0.45
C PHE A 12 -1.62 -10.76 1.72
N SER A 13 -2.39 -10.20 2.65
CA SER A 13 -2.87 -10.91 3.85
C SER A 13 -3.62 -12.19 3.49
N THR A 14 -4.47 -12.15 2.44
CA THR A 14 -5.21 -13.32 1.96
C THR A 14 -4.26 -14.39 1.40
N SER A 15 -3.25 -13.99 0.63
CA SER A 15 -2.23 -14.88 0.09
C SER A 15 -1.41 -15.53 1.21
N LEU A 16 -1.03 -14.75 2.22
CA LEU A 16 -0.30 -15.22 3.39
C LEU A 16 -1.15 -16.19 4.23
N GLU A 17 -2.40 -15.87 4.53
CA GLU A 17 -3.30 -16.79 5.25
C GLU A 17 -3.52 -18.12 4.49
N SER A 18 -3.63 -18.07 3.16
CA SER A 18 -3.74 -19.26 2.33
C SER A 18 -2.49 -20.13 2.43
N ALA A 19 -1.31 -19.51 2.35
CA ALA A 19 -0.03 -20.21 2.51
C ALA A 19 0.11 -20.83 3.91
N LEU A 20 -0.24 -20.13 4.96
CA LEU A 20 -0.23 -20.65 6.34
C LEU A 20 -1.18 -21.83 6.52
N LYS A 21 -2.39 -21.78 5.97
CA LYS A 21 -3.37 -22.89 6.03
C LYS A 21 -2.87 -24.15 5.33
N LYS A 22 -2.05 -24.01 4.28
CA LYS A 22 -1.47 -25.10 3.48
C LYS A 22 0.01 -25.36 3.79
N TYR A 23 0.48 -24.82 4.92
CA TYR A 23 1.90 -24.86 5.29
C TYR A 23 2.55 -26.25 5.21
N HIS A 24 1.84 -27.32 5.53
CA HIS A 24 2.37 -28.69 5.56
C HIS A 24 2.39 -29.41 4.19
N ASP A 25 1.95 -28.75 3.15
CA ASP A 25 1.93 -29.28 1.79
C ASP A 25 2.86 -28.44 0.88
N PRO A 26 4.18 -28.74 0.87
CA PRO A 26 5.12 -27.97 0.06
C PRO A 26 4.85 -28.04 -1.44
N LYS A 27 4.28 -29.15 -1.92
CA LYS A 27 3.94 -29.28 -3.35
C LYS A 27 2.79 -28.34 -3.71
N TRP A 28 1.76 -28.28 -2.85
CA TRP A 28 0.66 -27.33 -3.05
C TRP A 28 1.13 -25.89 -2.95
N LEU A 29 1.97 -25.56 -1.94
CA LEU A 29 2.53 -24.22 -1.77
C LEU A 29 3.27 -23.76 -3.03
N GLY A 30 4.16 -24.58 -3.57
CA GLY A 30 4.94 -24.22 -4.75
C GLY A 30 4.12 -24.11 -6.03
N ALA A 31 3.03 -24.87 -6.15
CA ALA A 31 2.18 -24.86 -7.32
C ALA A 31 1.12 -23.73 -7.31
N HIS A 32 0.62 -23.33 -6.13
CA HIS A 32 -0.57 -22.48 -6.03
C HIS A 32 -0.38 -21.18 -5.24
N SER A 33 0.67 -21.05 -4.43
CA SER A 33 0.92 -19.82 -3.69
C SER A 33 1.75 -18.84 -4.51
N VAL A 34 1.25 -17.63 -4.73
CA VAL A 34 2.04 -16.55 -5.35
C VAL A 34 3.32 -16.23 -4.54
N LEU A 35 3.28 -16.44 -3.22
CA LEU A 35 4.43 -16.22 -2.34
C LEU A 35 5.53 -17.29 -2.49
N ALA A 36 5.28 -18.39 -3.18
CA ALA A 36 6.28 -19.42 -3.49
C ALA A 36 6.95 -19.19 -4.85
N SER A 37 6.64 -18.09 -5.54
CA SER A 37 7.32 -17.80 -6.81
C SER A 37 8.80 -17.43 -6.57
N PRO A 38 9.70 -17.74 -7.50
CA PRO A 38 11.09 -17.28 -7.44
C PRO A 38 11.18 -15.75 -7.31
N TYR A 39 10.24 -15.05 -7.94
CA TYR A 39 10.14 -13.59 -7.85
C TYR A 39 9.93 -13.09 -6.41
N PHE A 40 9.08 -13.75 -5.61
CA PHE A 40 8.84 -13.35 -4.22
C PHE A 40 9.94 -13.87 -3.29
N LEU A 41 10.38 -15.11 -3.47
CA LEU A 41 11.41 -15.74 -2.64
C LEU A 41 12.79 -15.08 -2.82
N GLY A 42 13.03 -14.46 -3.97
CA GLY A 42 14.34 -13.91 -4.34
C GLY A 42 15.34 -15.01 -4.74
N GLU A 43 16.58 -14.61 -5.05
CA GLU A 43 17.65 -15.55 -5.32
C GLU A 43 18.06 -16.25 -4.01
N GLN A 44 17.95 -17.56 -4.03
CA GLN A 44 18.41 -18.44 -2.94
C GLN A 44 19.59 -19.24 -3.47
N PRO A 45 20.87 -18.85 -3.19
CA PRO A 45 22.03 -19.44 -3.86
C PRO A 45 22.19 -20.93 -3.67
N GLU A 46 21.64 -21.51 -2.61
CA GLU A 46 21.75 -22.92 -2.29
C GLU A 46 20.47 -23.74 -2.62
N THR A 47 19.41 -23.09 -3.11
CA THR A 47 18.11 -23.74 -3.30
C THR A 47 17.74 -23.78 -4.78
N ASP A 48 17.61 -24.98 -5.33
CA ASP A 48 17.02 -25.16 -6.65
C ASP A 48 15.52 -24.85 -6.61
N LEU A 49 15.11 -23.70 -7.14
CA LEU A 49 13.70 -23.25 -7.19
C LEU A 49 12.95 -23.73 -8.44
N THR A 50 13.47 -24.71 -9.17
CA THR A 50 12.88 -25.17 -10.45
C THR A 50 11.62 -26.01 -10.25
N THR A 51 11.48 -26.72 -9.14
CA THR A 51 10.32 -27.58 -8.87
C THR A 51 9.33 -26.96 -7.90
N ASP A 52 8.03 -27.31 -8.02
CA ASP A 52 6.99 -26.87 -7.06
C ASP A 52 7.34 -27.28 -5.63
N HIS A 53 7.90 -28.47 -5.46
CA HIS A 53 8.26 -28.95 -4.13
C HIS A 53 9.39 -28.14 -3.49
N SER A 54 10.42 -27.80 -4.26
CA SER A 54 11.54 -27.00 -3.75
C SER A 54 11.12 -25.56 -3.46
N ARG A 55 10.30 -24.93 -4.32
CA ARG A 55 9.72 -23.61 -4.05
C ARG A 55 8.86 -23.59 -2.79
N GLY A 56 8.02 -24.61 -2.62
CA GLY A 56 7.20 -24.73 -1.41
C GLY A 56 8.03 -24.93 -0.14
N LYS A 57 9.14 -25.66 -0.20
CA LYS A 57 10.09 -25.78 0.92
C LYS A 57 10.78 -24.46 1.23
N ALA A 58 11.19 -23.72 0.21
CA ALA A 58 11.79 -22.39 0.40
C ALA A 58 10.80 -21.43 1.09
N LEU A 59 9.54 -21.42 0.66
CA LEU A 59 8.50 -20.66 1.34
C LEU A 59 8.28 -21.10 2.80
N GLN A 60 8.28 -22.40 3.07
CA GLN A 60 8.18 -22.90 4.45
C GLN A 60 9.34 -22.41 5.32
N ALA A 61 10.56 -22.40 4.79
CA ALA A 61 11.73 -21.91 5.50
C ALA A 61 11.62 -20.40 5.77
N LEU A 62 11.25 -19.62 4.76
CA LEU A 62 11.03 -18.18 4.86
C LEU A 62 9.97 -17.83 5.92
N LEU A 63 8.82 -18.53 5.89
CA LEU A 63 7.75 -18.29 6.87
C LEU A 63 8.21 -18.60 8.30
N ARG A 64 9.04 -19.62 8.51
CA ARG A 64 9.61 -19.93 9.83
C ARG A 64 10.58 -18.87 10.30
N SER A 65 11.49 -18.45 9.43
CA SER A 65 12.43 -17.38 9.75
C SER A 65 11.68 -16.10 10.09
N ALA A 66 10.71 -15.70 9.27
CA ALA A 66 9.91 -14.52 9.51
C ALA A 66 9.16 -14.56 10.85
N VAL A 67 8.61 -15.71 11.25
CA VAL A 67 7.98 -15.83 12.58
C VAL A 67 8.98 -15.66 13.70
N ALA A 68 10.21 -16.18 13.56
CA ALA A 68 11.26 -16.01 14.58
C ALA A 68 11.73 -14.54 14.71
N GLU A 69 11.64 -13.77 13.62
CA GLU A 69 12.05 -12.37 13.51
C GLU A 69 10.96 -11.37 13.99
N ILE A 70 9.76 -11.81 14.31
CA ILE A 70 8.69 -10.94 14.83
C ILE A 70 9.19 -10.23 16.09
N GLN A 71 9.14 -8.91 16.12
CA GLN A 71 9.56 -8.07 17.24
C GLN A 71 8.37 -7.36 17.91
N GLY A 72 8.64 -6.75 19.06
CA GLY A 72 7.68 -5.97 19.82
C GLY A 72 7.23 -6.65 21.12
N GLU A 73 6.47 -5.95 21.93
CA GLU A 73 6.04 -6.36 23.29
C GLU A 73 5.32 -7.72 23.32
N ASN A 74 4.55 -8.05 22.29
CA ASN A 74 3.80 -9.31 22.18
C ASN A 74 4.47 -10.36 21.27
N ALA A 75 5.73 -10.16 20.87
CA ALA A 75 6.43 -11.01 19.92
C ALA A 75 6.38 -12.50 20.30
N GLN A 76 6.77 -12.85 21.51
CA GLN A 76 6.76 -14.24 21.99
C GLN A 76 5.37 -14.89 21.93
N ARG A 77 4.32 -14.12 22.25
CA ARG A 77 2.93 -14.58 22.17
C ARG A 77 2.51 -14.84 20.73
N TYR A 78 2.84 -13.94 19.81
CA TYR A 78 2.52 -14.07 18.38
C TYR A 78 3.28 -15.23 17.74
N GLN A 79 4.56 -15.36 18.03
CA GLN A 79 5.39 -16.50 17.60
C GLN A 79 4.81 -17.83 18.10
N ALA A 80 4.41 -17.91 19.36
CA ALA A 80 3.80 -19.11 19.95
C ALA A 80 2.46 -19.46 19.25
N ILE A 81 1.59 -18.47 19.01
CA ILE A 81 0.30 -18.68 18.34
C ILE A 81 0.50 -19.20 16.91
N LEU A 82 1.37 -18.57 16.13
CA LEU A 82 1.64 -18.95 14.75
C LEU A 82 2.26 -20.35 14.68
N THR A 83 3.26 -20.62 15.52
CA THR A 83 3.93 -21.92 15.57
C THR A 83 2.96 -23.04 15.96
N LEU A 84 2.17 -22.85 17.01
CA LEU A 84 1.22 -23.87 17.48
C LEU A 84 0.10 -24.12 16.47
N ARG A 85 -0.37 -23.06 15.79
CA ARG A 85 -1.54 -23.15 14.91
C ARG A 85 -1.20 -23.64 13.51
N TYR A 86 -0.05 -23.26 12.97
CA TYR A 86 0.28 -23.51 11.57
C TYR A 86 1.50 -24.39 11.33
N PHE A 87 2.52 -24.37 12.22
CA PHE A 87 3.76 -25.11 11.98
C PHE A 87 3.81 -26.44 12.71
N ASN A 88 3.05 -26.61 13.80
CA ASN A 88 2.95 -27.87 14.49
C ASN A 88 1.82 -28.73 13.91
N ARG A 89 2.13 -29.97 13.54
CA ARG A 89 1.12 -30.92 13.07
C ARG A 89 0.21 -31.35 14.23
N ASN A 90 -1.07 -31.53 13.93
CA ASN A 90 -2.06 -32.12 14.85
C ASN A 90 -2.36 -31.36 16.14
N VAL A 91 -2.15 -30.06 16.18
CA VAL A 91 -2.56 -29.21 17.31
C VAL A 91 -3.93 -28.60 17.00
N SER A 92 -4.95 -29.01 17.80
CA SER A 92 -6.28 -28.41 17.69
C SER A 92 -6.26 -26.96 18.17
N VAL A 93 -7.27 -26.16 17.75
CA VAL A 93 -7.40 -24.77 18.20
C VAL A 93 -7.51 -24.71 19.72
N GLU A 94 -8.28 -25.62 20.33
CA GLU A 94 -8.46 -25.69 21.79
C GLU A 94 -7.16 -26.04 22.51
N ALA A 95 -6.32 -26.93 21.93
CA ALA A 95 -5.02 -27.24 22.47
C ALA A 95 -4.03 -26.08 22.39
N ALA A 96 -4.06 -25.33 21.28
CA ALA A 96 -3.26 -24.12 21.11
C ALA A 96 -3.68 -23.03 22.10
N MET A 97 -4.99 -22.80 22.26
CA MET A 97 -5.55 -21.84 23.21
C MET A 97 -5.10 -22.13 24.65
N ARG A 98 -5.20 -23.41 25.08
CA ARG A 98 -4.76 -23.83 26.42
C ARG A 98 -3.26 -23.59 26.63
N LYS A 99 -2.42 -23.88 25.62
CA LYS A 99 -0.97 -23.69 25.73
C LYS A 99 -0.55 -22.22 25.83
N VAL A 100 -1.30 -21.32 25.17
CA VAL A 100 -1.01 -19.88 25.22
C VAL A 100 -1.73 -19.19 26.39
N GLY A 101 -2.67 -19.89 27.06
CA GLY A 101 -3.42 -19.33 28.17
C GLY A 101 -4.47 -18.28 27.78
N LEU A 102 -5.05 -18.39 26.59
CA LEU A 102 -6.02 -17.42 26.07
C LEU A 102 -7.42 -18.03 25.94
N SER A 103 -8.43 -17.21 26.20
CA SER A 103 -9.82 -17.53 25.83
C SER A 103 -9.99 -17.60 24.33
N LYS A 104 -11.08 -18.20 23.85
CA LYS A 104 -11.35 -18.39 22.41
C LYS A 104 -11.31 -17.07 21.64
N ASN A 105 -11.97 -16.03 22.14
CA ASN A 105 -12.02 -14.73 21.47
C ASN A 105 -10.66 -14.04 21.50
N ALA A 106 -9.99 -14.00 22.66
CA ALA A 106 -8.65 -13.45 22.78
C ALA A 106 -7.63 -14.18 21.89
N PHE A 107 -7.78 -15.50 21.72
CA PHE A 107 -6.93 -16.26 20.81
C PHE A 107 -7.14 -15.87 19.36
N HIS A 108 -8.39 -15.74 18.89
CA HIS A 108 -8.68 -15.35 17.51
C HIS A 108 -8.23 -13.92 17.21
N GLU A 109 -8.41 -13.00 18.15
CA GLU A 109 -7.91 -11.63 18.04
C GLU A 109 -6.37 -11.58 17.95
N ASN A 110 -5.70 -12.21 18.92
CA ASN A 110 -4.23 -12.29 18.92
C ASN A 110 -3.69 -13.03 17.69
N ARG A 111 -4.40 -14.02 17.15
CA ARG A 111 -4.04 -14.67 15.89
C ARG A 111 -4.06 -13.68 14.71
N ARG A 112 -5.08 -12.82 14.62
CA ARG A 112 -5.14 -11.78 13.56
C ARG A 112 -3.99 -10.79 13.71
N LYS A 113 -3.72 -10.33 14.94
CA LYS A 113 -2.56 -9.45 15.22
C LYS A 113 -1.23 -10.13 14.90
N ALA A 114 -1.09 -11.42 15.20
CA ALA A 114 0.10 -12.20 14.87
C ALA A 114 0.32 -12.36 13.36
N ILE A 115 -0.76 -12.55 12.57
CA ILE A 115 -0.68 -12.60 11.11
C ILE A 115 -0.23 -11.23 10.56
N ARG A 116 -0.76 -10.12 11.06
CA ARG A 116 -0.32 -8.77 10.66
C ARG A 116 1.15 -8.50 11.03
N ALA A 117 1.58 -8.96 12.21
CA ALA A 117 2.98 -8.86 12.60
C ALA A 117 3.89 -9.68 11.68
N LEU A 118 3.46 -10.90 11.31
CA LEU A 118 4.18 -11.73 10.34
C LEU A 118 4.21 -11.08 8.95
N GLU A 119 3.11 -10.47 8.51
CA GLU A 119 3.02 -9.72 7.26
C GLU A 119 4.06 -8.60 7.22
N ALA A 120 4.11 -7.77 8.24
CA ALA A 120 5.09 -6.69 8.35
C ALA A 120 6.54 -7.22 8.36
N THR A 121 6.80 -8.30 9.07
CA THR A 121 8.12 -8.94 9.13
C THR A 121 8.52 -9.51 7.76
N LEU A 122 7.59 -10.20 7.06
CA LEU A 122 7.85 -10.75 5.72
C LEU A 122 8.17 -9.65 4.71
N VAL A 123 7.40 -8.57 4.72
CA VAL A 123 7.65 -7.43 3.84
C VAL A 123 9.04 -6.84 4.12
N GLY A 124 9.44 -6.72 5.39
CA GLY A 124 10.77 -6.26 5.78
C GLY A 124 11.89 -7.19 5.32
N LEU A 125 11.71 -8.52 5.39
CA LEU A 125 12.72 -9.50 5.01
C LEU A 125 12.85 -9.68 3.50
N VAL A 126 11.74 -9.69 2.78
CA VAL A 126 11.70 -10.01 1.34
C VAL A 126 11.85 -8.76 0.48
N HIS A 127 11.48 -7.58 0.98
CA HIS A 127 11.49 -6.31 0.24
C HIS A 127 10.87 -6.46 -1.16
N PRO A 128 9.59 -6.82 -1.28
CA PRO A 128 8.99 -7.22 -2.55
C PRO A 128 9.03 -6.12 -3.63
N SER A 129 9.08 -4.85 -3.23
CA SER A 129 9.21 -3.71 -4.14
C SER A 129 10.65 -3.48 -4.65
N LEU A 130 11.64 -4.14 -4.05
CA LEU A 130 13.04 -3.98 -4.40
C LEU A 130 13.67 -5.34 -4.73
N ARG A 131 14.26 -5.45 -5.90
CA ARG A 131 14.96 -6.64 -6.38
C ARG A 131 16.24 -6.23 -7.08
N LEU A 132 17.30 -6.99 -6.87
CA LEU A 132 18.46 -6.90 -7.72
C LEU A 132 18.11 -7.45 -9.11
N GLU A 133 18.52 -6.72 -10.13
CA GLU A 133 18.30 -7.14 -11.50
C GLU A 133 19.39 -8.13 -11.92
N THR A 134 18.98 -9.16 -12.62
CA THR A 134 19.93 -10.07 -13.27
C THR A 134 20.25 -9.58 -14.66
N PRO A 135 21.50 -9.75 -15.13
CA PRO A 135 21.85 -9.44 -16.53
C PRO A 135 20.91 -10.17 -17.51
N PRO A 136 20.40 -9.49 -18.55
CA PRO A 136 19.46 -10.11 -19.48
C PRO A 136 20.08 -11.34 -20.14
N TYR A 137 19.32 -12.45 -20.18
CA TYR A 137 19.76 -13.69 -20.80
C TYR A 137 19.15 -13.84 -22.19
N VAL A 138 20.01 -13.87 -23.19
CA VAL A 138 19.61 -14.18 -24.57
C VAL A 138 20.21 -15.53 -24.92
N ARG A 139 19.36 -16.56 -24.95
CA ARG A 139 19.77 -17.88 -25.37
C ARG A 139 20.25 -17.84 -26.81
N ASP A 140 21.37 -18.52 -27.14
CA ASP A 140 21.95 -18.58 -28.46
C ASP A 140 22.17 -17.18 -29.09
N ALA A 141 22.67 -16.24 -28.28
CA ALA A 141 23.03 -14.91 -28.76
C ALA A 141 24.14 -15.01 -29.82
N PHE A 142 24.01 -14.21 -30.88
CA PHE A 142 25.05 -14.15 -31.92
C PHE A 142 26.38 -13.70 -31.30
N PRO A 143 27.48 -14.45 -31.46
CA PRO A 143 28.75 -14.16 -30.79
C PRO A 143 29.43 -12.91 -31.35
N ARG A 144 30.01 -12.12 -30.46
CA ARG A 144 30.84 -10.95 -30.78
C ARG A 144 32.23 -11.09 -30.13
N PRO A 145 33.05 -12.02 -30.56
CA PRO A 145 34.29 -12.37 -29.88
C PRO A 145 35.28 -11.20 -29.83
N VAL A 146 35.36 -10.39 -30.88
CA VAL A 146 36.28 -9.24 -30.93
C VAL A 146 35.89 -8.15 -29.93
N ASP A 147 34.59 -7.80 -29.88
CA ASP A 147 34.09 -6.77 -28.97
C ASP A 147 34.16 -7.25 -27.52
N LEU A 148 33.88 -8.54 -27.28
CA LEU A 148 33.99 -9.14 -25.95
C LEU A 148 35.44 -9.15 -25.44
N GLU A 149 36.39 -9.45 -26.29
CA GLU A 149 37.83 -9.45 -25.94
C GLU A 149 38.34 -8.02 -25.70
N ARG A 150 37.83 -7.02 -26.41
CA ARG A 150 38.13 -5.61 -26.12
C ARG A 150 37.58 -5.19 -24.75
N LEU A 151 36.33 -5.58 -24.44
CA LEU A 151 35.74 -5.30 -23.15
C LEU A 151 36.51 -5.95 -22.01
N ARG A 152 36.93 -7.23 -22.18
CA ARG A 152 37.77 -7.93 -21.18
C ARG A 152 39.08 -7.20 -20.89
N ARG A 153 39.74 -6.71 -21.92
CA ARG A 153 41.00 -5.98 -21.75
C ARG A 153 40.84 -4.68 -20.98
N HIS A 154 39.85 -3.86 -21.36
CA HIS A 154 39.60 -2.60 -20.63
C HIS A 154 39.28 -2.84 -19.16
N VAL A 155 38.44 -3.82 -18.88
CA VAL A 155 38.06 -4.15 -17.48
C VAL A 155 39.23 -4.78 -16.70
N ALA A 156 40.11 -5.54 -17.37
CA ALA A 156 41.30 -6.09 -16.74
C ALA A 156 42.33 -5.00 -16.39
N ASP A 157 42.33 -3.91 -17.13
CA ASP A 157 43.17 -2.72 -16.85
C ASP A 157 42.49 -1.75 -15.84
N ASP A 158 41.38 -2.17 -15.18
CA ASP A 158 40.53 -1.39 -14.29
C ASP A 158 40.01 -0.07 -14.88
N GLU A 159 39.83 -0.06 -16.21
CA GLU A 159 39.27 1.09 -16.93
C GLU A 159 37.74 1.00 -16.97
N ASP A 160 37.07 2.14 -16.72
CA ASP A 160 35.61 2.25 -16.98
C ASP A 160 35.32 2.23 -18.47
N VAL A 161 34.21 1.60 -18.85
CA VAL A 161 33.86 1.41 -20.26
C VAL A 161 32.47 1.95 -20.54
N THR A 162 32.37 2.80 -21.56
CA THR A 162 31.07 3.17 -22.17
C THR A 162 30.86 2.34 -23.44
N ILE A 163 29.83 1.50 -23.44
CA ILE A 163 29.42 0.71 -24.61
C ILE A 163 28.39 1.52 -25.42
N GLN A 164 28.81 2.00 -26.58
CA GLN A 164 28.03 2.85 -27.45
C GLN A 164 27.69 2.13 -28.77
N GLY A 165 26.61 2.53 -29.41
CA GLY A 165 26.22 1.98 -30.71
C GLY A 165 24.73 2.16 -31.02
N PRO A 166 24.29 1.81 -32.21
CA PRO A 166 22.89 1.91 -32.62
C PRO A 166 21.96 1.07 -31.72
N GLU A 167 20.72 1.48 -31.59
CA GLU A 167 19.69 0.69 -30.92
C GLU A 167 19.52 -0.66 -31.65
N GLY A 168 19.57 -1.77 -30.89
CA GLY A 168 19.44 -3.09 -31.48
C GLY A 168 20.75 -3.68 -31.98
N SER A 169 21.90 -3.05 -31.79
CA SER A 169 23.23 -3.58 -32.16
C SER A 169 23.74 -4.70 -31.25
N GLY A 170 23.11 -4.94 -30.11
CA GLY A 170 23.48 -6.01 -29.15
C GLY A 170 24.35 -5.55 -27.99
N ARG A 171 24.40 -4.26 -27.65
CA ARG A 171 25.20 -3.68 -26.54
C ARG A 171 24.95 -4.34 -25.20
N SER A 172 23.68 -4.37 -24.76
CA SER A 172 23.27 -4.97 -23.47
C SER A 172 23.58 -6.47 -23.43
N THR A 173 23.39 -7.19 -24.54
CA THR A 173 23.75 -8.62 -24.66
C THR A 173 25.25 -8.86 -24.52
N LEU A 174 26.08 -7.97 -25.11
CA LEU A 174 27.54 -8.04 -24.99
C LEU A 174 27.98 -7.86 -23.53
N ALA A 175 27.49 -6.83 -22.87
CA ALA A 175 27.80 -6.56 -21.46
C ALA A 175 27.29 -7.69 -20.55
N ALA A 176 26.07 -8.18 -20.79
CA ALA A 176 25.48 -9.27 -20.01
C ALA A 176 26.27 -10.60 -20.16
N ASN A 177 26.78 -10.90 -21.36
CA ASN A 177 27.65 -12.06 -21.57
C ASN A 177 28.96 -11.90 -20.80
N PHE A 178 29.58 -10.71 -20.87
CA PHE A 178 30.79 -10.41 -20.11
C PHE A 178 30.58 -10.57 -18.60
N VAL A 179 29.53 -9.99 -18.05
CA VAL A 179 29.22 -10.07 -16.60
C VAL A 179 29.02 -11.51 -16.15
N ARG A 180 28.36 -12.35 -16.94
CA ARG A 180 28.16 -13.77 -16.61
C ARG A 180 29.44 -14.60 -16.63
N GLU A 181 30.39 -14.21 -17.44
CA GLU A 181 31.72 -14.88 -17.50
C GLU A 181 32.68 -14.35 -16.42
N SER A 182 32.38 -13.19 -15.82
CA SER A 182 33.21 -12.56 -14.80
C SER A 182 33.05 -13.28 -13.46
N THR A 183 34.14 -13.37 -12.71
CA THR A 183 34.19 -13.84 -11.32
C THR A 183 34.01 -12.71 -10.30
N ARG A 184 34.02 -11.46 -10.76
CA ARG A 184 33.81 -10.27 -9.90
C ARG A 184 32.33 -10.15 -9.56
N PRO A 185 31.98 -9.73 -8.31
CA PRO A 185 30.62 -9.40 -7.97
C PRO A 185 30.11 -8.27 -8.87
N ALA A 186 28.90 -8.41 -9.40
CA ALA A 186 28.36 -7.46 -10.34
C ALA A 186 26.95 -7.00 -9.97
N LEU A 187 26.73 -5.68 -10.00
CA LEU A 187 25.42 -5.05 -9.95
C LEU A 187 24.97 -4.75 -11.38
N TRP A 188 23.80 -5.26 -11.77
CA TRP A 188 23.14 -4.86 -13.00
C TRP A 188 22.00 -3.90 -12.67
N PHE A 189 21.98 -2.73 -13.30
CA PHE A 189 20.99 -1.70 -13.09
C PHE A 189 20.49 -1.16 -14.42
N THR A 190 19.24 -1.43 -14.77
CA THR A 190 18.61 -0.90 -15.98
C THR A 190 17.82 0.35 -15.62
N VAL A 191 18.11 1.46 -16.26
CA VAL A 191 17.38 2.72 -16.08
C VAL A 191 15.98 2.61 -16.65
N ARG A 192 14.96 2.81 -15.81
CA ARG A 192 13.54 2.84 -16.21
C ARG A 192 12.91 4.16 -15.78
N PRO A 193 12.63 5.06 -16.75
CA PRO A 193 12.07 6.38 -16.46
C PRO A 193 10.81 6.31 -15.58
N GLY A 194 10.78 7.13 -14.52
CA GLY A 194 9.69 7.21 -13.56
C GLY A 194 9.54 5.95 -12.69
N LEU A 195 10.59 5.11 -12.57
CA LEU A 195 10.58 3.94 -11.72
C LEU A 195 11.81 3.84 -10.81
N ASN A 196 13.01 3.95 -11.37
CA ASN A 196 14.28 3.85 -10.63
C ASN A 196 15.34 4.84 -11.10
N ASP A 197 14.95 5.85 -11.87
CA ASP A 197 15.79 6.89 -12.46
C ASP A 197 16.13 8.04 -11.48
N SER A 198 16.22 7.72 -10.20
CA SER A 198 16.53 8.65 -9.11
C SER A 198 17.77 8.21 -8.33
N VAL A 199 18.42 9.18 -7.67
CA VAL A 199 19.55 8.92 -6.74
C VAL A 199 19.12 7.90 -5.67
N GLN A 200 17.92 8.06 -5.11
CA GLN A 200 17.38 7.15 -4.10
C GLN A 200 17.20 5.72 -4.65
N GLY A 201 16.60 5.58 -5.84
CA GLY A 201 16.38 4.27 -6.46
C GLY A 201 17.66 3.50 -6.72
N PHE A 202 18.70 4.21 -7.19
CA PHE A 202 20.01 3.61 -7.38
C PHE A 202 20.70 3.28 -6.05
N ALA A 203 20.66 4.19 -5.07
CA ALA A 203 21.28 3.98 -3.76
C ALA A 203 20.71 2.75 -3.04
N PHE A 204 19.39 2.54 -3.09
CA PHE A 204 18.76 1.33 -2.55
C PHE A 204 19.20 0.07 -3.28
N SER A 205 19.31 0.09 -4.61
CA SER A 205 19.79 -1.05 -5.39
C SER A 205 21.26 -1.37 -5.04
N LEU A 206 22.11 -0.35 -4.91
CA LEU A 206 23.52 -0.51 -4.52
C LEU A 206 23.64 -0.98 -3.06
N GLY A 207 22.83 -0.43 -2.15
CA GLY A 207 22.82 -0.85 -0.74
C GLY A 207 22.40 -2.30 -0.58
N LEU A 208 21.35 -2.74 -1.29
CA LEU A 208 20.92 -4.14 -1.30
C LEU A 208 22.00 -5.04 -1.90
N PHE A 209 22.66 -4.61 -2.98
CA PHE A 209 23.78 -5.34 -3.57
C PHE A 209 24.92 -5.51 -2.55
N ALA A 210 25.38 -4.42 -1.92
CA ALA A 210 26.44 -4.48 -0.91
C ALA A 210 26.06 -5.40 0.26
N PHE A 211 24.79 -5.33 0.71
CA PHE A 211 24.24 -6.23 1.74
C PHE A 211 24.36 -7.70 1.34
N THR A 212 24.04 -8.06 0.09
CA THR A 212 24.17 -9.45 -0.41
C THR A 212 25.63 -9.90 -0.51
N GLN A 213 26.58 -8.96 -0.60
CA GLN A 213 28.01 -9.23 -0.57
C GLN A 213 28.62 -9.23 0.84
N GLY A 214 27.79 -9.13 1.89
CA GLY A 214 28.20 -9.17 3.29
C GLY A 214 28.51 -7.81 3.91
N GLU A 215 28.25 -6.70 3.21
CA GLU A 215 28.46 -5.34 3.73
C GLU A 215 27.11 -4.63 3.96
N PRO A 216 26.58 -4.61 5.19
CA PRO A 216 25.22 -4.14 5.48
C PRO A 216 25.12 -2.64 5.74
N SER A 217 26.23 -1.91 5.91
CA SER A 217 26.22 -0.55 6.45
C SER A 217 25.35 0.43 5.66
N LEU A 218 25.55 0.49 4.34
CA LEU A 218 24.77 1.37 3.46
C LEU A 218 23.27 1.01 3.48
N TRP A 219 22.97 -0.28 3.42
CA TRP A 219 21.60 -0.77 3.46
C TRP A 219 20.85 -0.35 4.73
N LEU A 220 21.47 -0.61 5.89
CA LEU A 220 20.89 -0.27 7.18
C LEU A 220 20.74 1.24 7.37
N GLN A 221 21.68 2.03 6.87
CA GLN A 221 21.61 3.49 6.93
C GLN A 221 20.47 4.04 6.05
N LEU A 222 20.31 3.50 4.84
CA LEU A 222 19.19 3.87 3.95
C LEU A 222 17.82 3.55 4.58
N LEU A 223 17.69 2.39 5.19
CA LEU A 223 16.46 2.00 5.90
C LEU A 223 16.19 2.92 7.09
N ALA A 224 17.18 3.20 7.92
CA ALA A 224 17.06 4.08 9.09
C ALA A 224 16.67 5.52 8.71
N ALA A 225 17.21 6.02 7.60
CA ALA A 225 16.91 7.34 7.06
C ALA A 225 15.72 7.38 6.12
N GLN A 226 15.00 6.28 5.94
CA GLN A 226 13.89 6.13 4.98
C GLN A 226 14.28 6.54 3.54
N GLY A 227 15.56 6.40 3.20
CA GLY A 227 16.11 6.80 1.90
C GLY A 227 16.42 8.28 1.75
N SER A 228 16.09 9.12 2.71
CA SER A 228 16.38 10.56 2.71
C SER A 228 17.73 10.84 3.38
N LEU A 229 18.81 10.66 2.63
CA LEU A 229 20.16 11.03 3.07
C LEU A 229 20.65 12.27 2.32
N ASP A 230 21.34 13.13 3.05
CA ASP A 230 22.13 14.20 2.43
C ASP A 230 23.14 13.63 1.42
N ALA A 231 23.36 14.32 0.32
CA ALA A 231 24.18 13.83 -0.78
C ALA A 231 25.64 13.52 -0.37
N GLU A 232 26.21 14.30 0.57
CA GLU A 232 27.57 14.06 1.07
C GLU A 232 27.62 12.87 2.01
N ILE A 233 26.60 12.73 2.88
CA ILE A 233 26.46 11.57 3.76
C ILE A 233 26.27 10.31 2.93
N LEU A 234 25.39 10.35 1.92
CA LEU A 234 25.15 9.22 1.01
C LEU A 234 26.45 8.80 0.30
N ARG A 235 27.21 9.76 -0.25
CA ARG A 235 28.49 9.50 -0.90
C ARG A 235 29.49 8.88 0.05
N SER A 236 29.60 9.40 1.28
CA SER A 236 30.49 8.85 2.31
C SER A 236 30.13 7.41 2.67
N GLN A 237 28.82 7.12 2.82
CA GLN A 237 28.33 5.76 3.14
C GLN A 237 28.58 4.78 1.98
N ILE A 238 28.37 5.23 0.74
CA ILE A 238 28.68 4.42 -0.45
C ILE A 238 30.17 4.10 -0.51
N ASN A 239 31.05 5.11 -0.33
CA ASN A 239 32.49 4.91 -0.34
C ASN A 239 32.95 3.93 0.74
N TYR A 240 32.37 4.03 1.94
CA TYR A 240 32.61 3.10 3.02
C TYR A 240 32.17 1.67 2.66
N ALA A 241 30.95 1.51 2.17
CA ALA A 241 30.40 0.20 1.83
C ALA A 241 31.19 -0.49 0.70
N LEU A 242 31.47 0.23 -0.40
CA LEU A 242 32.24 -0.33 -1.51
C LEU A 242 33.70 -0.62 -1.14
N GLY A 243 34.33 0.21 -0.29
CA GLY A 243 35.67 0.01 0.20
C GLY A 243 35.84 -1.21 1.11
N ASN A 244 34.78 -1.69 1.73
CA ASN A 244 34.75 -2.89 2.59
C ASN A 244 34.44 -4.18 1.85
N LEU A 245 34.07 -4.13 0.57
CA LEU A 245 33.84 -5.35 -0.22
C LEU A 245 35.15 -6.12 -0.44
N ALA A 246 35.06 -7.44 -0.48
CA ALA A 246 36.21 -8.32 -0.67
C ALA A 246 36.96 -8.09 -1.99
N SER A 247 36.27 -7.56 -3.00
CA SER A 247 36.87 -7.12 -4.27
C SER A 247 36.02 -5.99 -4.88
N PRO A 248 36.65 -5.06 -5.64
CA PRO A 248 35.92 -4.00 -6.33
C PRO A 248 34.85 -4.60 -7.27
N PRO A 249 33.58 -4.18 -7.14
CA PRO A 249 32.50 -4.73 -7.95
C PRO A 249 32.51 -4.18 -9.38
N LEU A 250 31.83 -4.89 -10.28
CA LEU A 250 31.39 -4.36 -11.56
C LEU A 250 30.01 -3.70 -11.38
N ILE A 251 29.85 -2.48 -11.85
CA ILE A 251 28.56 -1.80 -11.84
C ILE A 251 28.15 -1.55 -13.28
N CYS A 252 27.15 -2.30 -13.75
CA CYS A 252 26.64 -2.23 -15.11
C CYS A 252 25.36 -1.40 -15.13
N ILE A 253 25.37 -0.29 -15.85
CA ILE A 253 24.23 0.62 -16.01
C ILE A 253 23.72 0.50 -17.43
N ASP A 254 22.55 -0.11 -17.59
CA ASP A 254 21.91 -0.32 -18.91
C ASP A 254 20.84 0.74 -19.17
N ASP A 255 20.60 1.04 -20.44
CA ASP A 255 19.70 2.09 -20.91
C ASP A 255 19.97 3.49 -20.28
N ALA A 256 21.26 3.82 -20.03
CA ALA A 256 21.68 5.10 -19.45
C ALA A 256 21.19 6.32 -20.25
N ASP A 257 20.99 6.19 -21.56
CA ASP A 257 20.45 7.20 -22.44
C ASP A 257 18.93 7.46 -22.27
N ALA A 258 18.27 6.75 -21.38
CA ALA A 258 16.90 7.05 -20.96
C ALA A 258 16.83 8.26 -20.00
N LEU A 259 17.96 8.70 -19.42
CA LEU A 259 18.03 9.87 -18.55
C LEU A 259 18.01 11.19 -19.34
N ASP A 260 17.15 12.10 -18.91
CA ASP A 260 17.17 13.49 -19.36
C ASP A 260 18.05 14.34 -18.43
N THR A 261 19.36 14.38 -18.70
CA THR A 261 20.30 15.16 -17.90
C THR A 261 20.23 16.65 -18.15
N ALA A 262 19.63 17.09 -19.25
CA ALA A 262 19.47 18.51 -19.57
C ALA A 262 18.28 19.13 -18.82
N GLY A 263 17.15 18.44 -18.78
CA GLY A 263 15.89 18.93 -18.21
C GLY A 263 15.67 18.56 -16.74
N ASN A 264 16.30 17.47 -16.27
CA ASN A 264 16.00 16.92 -14.94
C ASN A 264 17.24 17.01 -14.00
N PRO A 265 17.18 17.83 -12.92
CA PRO A 265 18.26 17.92 -11.92
C PRO A 265 18.59 16.61 -11.24
N GLU A 266 17.57 15.79 -10.96
CA GLU A 266 17.73 14.46 -10.30
C GLU A 266 18.56 13.52 -11.18
N HIS A 267 18.32 13.54 -12.50
CA HIS A 267 19.10 12.74 -13.44
C HIS A 267 20.57 13.21 -13.51
N ARG A 268 20.82 14.53 -13.41
CA ARG A 268 22.20 15.05 -13.28
C ARG A 268 22.87 14.58 -12.00
N ALA A 269 22.16 14.65 -10.87
CA ALA A 269 22.68 14.18 -9.59
C ALA A 269 23.00 12.68 -9.61
N LEU A 270 22.16 11.88 -10.27
CA LEU A 270 22.37 10.44 -10.44
C LEU A 270 23.64 10.16 -11.26
N VAL A 271 23.85 10.86 -12.37
CA VAL A 271 25.08 10.72 -13.19
C VAL A 271 26.32 11.17 -12.40
N GLN A 272 26.23 12.26 -11.64
CA GLN A 272 27.34 12.71 -10.76
C GLN A 272 27.65 11.69 -9.66
N LEU A 273 26.63 11.02 -9.13
CA LEU A 273 26.83 9.94 -8.17
C LEU A 273 27.60 8.78 -8.82
N TRP A 274 27.22 8.34 -10.03
CA TRP A 274 27.95 7.29 -10.75
C TRP A 274 29.40 7.66 -11.03
N ASP A 275 29.67 8.90 -11.45
CA ASP A 275 31.04 9.38 -11.62
C ASP A 275 31.88 9.30 -10.33
N GLY A 276 31.23 9.47 -9.18
CA GLY A 276 31.90 9.35 -7.87
C GLY A 276 32.24 7.91 -7.45
N LEU A 277 31.68 6.88 -8.13
CA LEU A 277 31.94 5.46 -7.80
C LEU A 277 33.27 4.91 -8.37
N ARG A 278 33.86 5.59 -9.36
CA ARG A 278 35.03 5.14 -10.13
C ARG A 278 36.24 4.71 -9.31
N PRO A 279 36.60 5.37 -8.20
CA PRO A 279 37.74 4.92 -7.42
C PRO A 279 37.52 3.55 -6.74
N LEU A 280 36.28 3.06 -6.63
CA LEU A 280 35.92 1.92 -5.80
C LEU A 280 35.24 0.78 -6.58
N SER A 281 34.97 0.99 -7.85
CA SER A 281 34.28 0.02 -8.73
C SER A 281 34.70 0.24 -10.18
N THR A 282 34.47 -0.75 -11.03
CA THR A 282 34.60 -0.57 -12.48
C THR A 282 33.20 -0.39 -13.08
N LEU A 283 32.96 0.74 -13.76
CA LEU A 283 31.69 1.07 -14.39
C LEU A 283 31.62 0.56 -15.82
N ILE A 284 30.52 -0.09 -16.18
CA ILE A 284 30.17 -0.43 -17.56
C ILE A 284 28.86 0.29 -17.85
N VAL A 285 28.91 1.36 -18.62
CA VAL A 285 27.75 2.16 -18.97
C VAL A 285 27.31 1.86 -20.40
N ILE A 286 26.02 1.56 -20.61
CA ILE A 286 25.46 1.14 -21.89
C ILE A 286 24.45 2.20 -22.34
N GLY A 287 24.72 2.88 -23.46
CA GLY A 287 23.88 3.94 -23.98
C GLY A 287 24.11 4.20 -25.46
N ARG A 288 23.36 5.16 -26.04
CA ARG A 288 23.51 5.60 -27.46
C ARG A 288 24.51 6.71 -27.61
N HIS A 289 24.66 7.52 -26.59
CA HIS A 289 25.47 8.74 -26.59
C HIS A 289 26.54 8.68 -25.50
N GLU A 290 27.57 9.45 -25.68
CA GLU A 290 28.65 9.61 -24.72
C GLU A 290 28.18 10.53 -23.59
N GLN A 291 27.93 9.94 -22.42
CA GLN A 291 27.50 10.68 -21.23
C GLN A 291 28.63 10.87 -20.21
N PHE A 292 29.70 10.12 -20.36
CA PHE A 292 30.83 10.08 -19.39
C PHE A 292 32.15 10.35 -20.08
N SER A 293 32.74 11.50 -19.80
CA SER A 293 33.93 12.01 -20.48
C SER A 293 35.25 11.29 -20.20
N SER A 294 35.30 10.42 -19.18
CA SER A 294 36.52 9.77 -18.69
C SER A 294 36.53 8.25 -18.83
N SER A 295 35.54 7.66 -19.48
CA SER A 295 35.50 6.22 -19.72
C SER A 295 36.09 5.86 -21.10
N ARG A 296 36.57 4.63 -21.23
CA ARG A 296 36.95 4.09 -22.55
C ARG A 296 35.73 3.82 -23.39
N LEU A 297 35.74 4.29 -24.62
CA LEU A 297 34.63 4.12 -25.56
C LEU A 297 34.80 2.78 -26.31
N LEU A 298 33.86 1.86 -26.10
CA LEU A 298 33.70 0.65 -26.89
C LEU A 298 32.53 0.83 -27.88
N GLN A 299 32.89 1.11 -29.12
CA GLN A 299 31.91 1.27 -30.19
C GLN A 299 31.46 -0.09 -30.73
N VAL A 300 30.19 -0.43 -30.52
CA VAL A 300 29.53 -1.64 -31.06
C VAL A 300 28.81 -1.26 -32.34
N HIS A 301 29.29 -1.74 -33.47
CA HIS A 301 28.70 -1.49 -34.76
C HIS A 301 27.61 -2.52 -35.12
N ASN A 302 26.79 -2.19 -36.07
CA ASN A 302 25.96 -3.17 -36.78
C ASN A 302 26.85 -4.21 -37.46
N LEU A 303 26.31 -5.39 -37.75
CA LEU A 303 27.06 -6.43 -38.43
C LEU A 303 27.44 -6.01 -39.85
N SER A 304 28.63 -6.37 -40.26
CA SER A 304 29.06 -6.29 -41.66
C SER A 304 28.26 -7.26 -42.54
N PRO A 305 28.32 -7.15 -43.88
CA PRO A 305 27.69 -8.11 -44.78
C PRO A 305 28.08 -9.55 -44.49
N ALA A 306 29.37 -9.81 -44.28
CA ALA A 306 29.89 -11.14 -43.97
C ALA A 306 29.40 -11.67 -42.61
N GLU A 307 29.35 -10.83 -41.58
CA GLU A 307 28.80 -11.24 -40.27
C GLU A 307 27.27 -11.43 -40.34
N THR A 308 26.58 -10.69 -41.22
CA THR A 308 25.13 -10.90 -41.46
C THR A 308 24.84 -12.24 -42.08
N GLU A 309 25.70 -12.69 -42.96
CA GLU A 309 25.62 -14.05 -43.54
C GLU A 309 25.86 -15.13 -42.48
N GLN A 310 26.87 -14.93 -41.63
CA GLN A 310 27.13 -15.79 -40.48
C GLN A 310 25.94 -15.82 -39.49
N PHE A 311 25.29 -14.67 -39.29
CA PHE A 311 24.11 -14.56 -38.45
C PHE A 311 22.95 -15.42 -38.98
N PHE A 312 22.62 -15.34 -40.26
CA PHE A 312 21.55 -16.14 -40.83
C PHE A 312 21.88 -17.64 -40.78
N THR A 313 23.14 -18.00 -41.04
CA THR A 313 23.64 -19.40 -40.89
C THR A 313 23.49 -19.89 -39.44
N HIS A 314 23.86 -19.03 -38.48
CA HIS A 314 23.68 -19.28 -37.04
C HIS A 314 22.20 -19.49 -36.67
N CYS A 315 21.28 -18.79 -37.31
CA CYS A 315 19.83 -18.96 -37.15
C CYS A 315 19.25 -20.14 -37.92
N GLY A 316 20.08 -20.95 -38.59
CA GLY A 316 19.64 -22.10 -39.38
C GLY A 316 18.92 -21.70 -40.69
N GLN A 317 19.13 -20.49 -41.18
CA GLN A 317 18.54 -20.00 -42.43
C GLN A 317 19.56 -20.06 -43.54
N SER A 318 19.20 -20.69 -44.68
CA SER A 318 19.99 -20.65 -45.92
C SER A 318 19.40 -19.60 -46.87
N MET A 319 20.24 -18.70 -47.36
CA MET A 319 19.82 -17.58 -48.22
C MET A 319 20.72 -17.51 -49.45
N SER A 320 20.14 -17.07 -50.57
CA SER A 320 20.93 -16.75 -51.78
C SER A 320 21.69 -15.41 -51.56
N ALA A 321 22.75 -15.21 -52.35
CA ALA A 321 23.52 -13.96 -52.27
C ALA A 321 22.65 -12.70 -52.57
N GLU A 322 21.66 -12.88 -53.46
CA GLU A 322 20.74 -11.78 -53.82
C GLU A 322 19.77 -11.46 -52.67
N GLU A 323 19.21 -12.45 -51.99
CA GLU A 323 18.38 -12.28 -50.79
C GLU A 323 19.21 -11.63 -49.69
N MET A 324 20.42 -12.12 -49.45
CA MET A 324 21.33 -11.58 -48.45
C MET A 324 21.61 -10.10 -48.67
N ALA A 325 21.92 -9.71 -49.90
CA ALA A 325 22.17 -8.31 -50.24
C ALA A 325 20.96 -7.42 -49.97
N ARG A 326 19.74 -7.88 -50.31
CA ARG A 326 18.48 -7.15 -50.02
C ARG A 326 18.23 -7.05 -48.50
N TYR A 327 18.39 -8.12 -47.72
CA TYR A 327 18.20 -8.03 -46.27
C TYR A 327 19.24 -7.16 -45.60
N TYR A 328 20.49 -7.21 -46.04
CA TYR A 328 21.52 -6.33 -45.55
C TYR A 328 21.20 -4.84 -45.86
N GLN A 329 20.81 -4.55 -47.09
CA GLN A 329 20.43 -3.19 -47.48
C GLN A 329 19.31 -2.64 -46.60
N TRP A 330 18.34 -3.44 -46.23
CA TRP A 330 17.24 -3.06 -45.39
C TRP A 330 17.57 -2.99 -43.91
N THR A 331 18.27 -3.99 -43.36
CA THR A 331 18.61 -4.06 -41.93
C THR A 331 19.87 -3.27 -41.59
N GLN A 332 20.71 -2.96 -42.56
CA GLN A 332 22.06 -2.38 -42.37
C GLN A 332 22.87 -3.19 -41.32
N GLY A 333 22.66 -4.51 -41.23
CA GLY A 333 23.30 -5.41 -40.26
C GLY A 333 22.83 -5.22 -38.83
N ASN A 334 21.70 -4.56 -38.57
CA ASN A 334 21.17 -4.35 -37.21
C ASN A 334 20.64 -5.69 -36.65
N LEU A 335 21.22 -6.18 -35.56
CA LEU A 335 20.89 -7.47 -34.98
C LEU A 335 19.42 -7.64 -34.64
N ARG A 336 18.79 -6.58 -34.11
CA ARG A 336 17.36 -6.63 -33.75
C ARG A 336 16.48 -6.78 -34.99
N LEU A 337 16.79 -6.06 -36.06
CA LEU A 337 16.06 -6.17 -37.31
C LEU A 337 16.30 -7.53 -37.98
N LEU A 338 17.53 -8.04 -37.93
CA LEU A 338 17.85 -9.37 -38.42
C LEU A 338 17.10 -10.48 -37.70
N HIS A 339 17.01 -10.42 -36.35
CA HIS A 339 16.20 -11.34 -35.58
C HIS A 339 14.71 -11.23 -35.91
N LEU A 340 14.20 -10.01 -36.10
CA LEU A 340 12.81 -9.80 -36.51
C LEU A 340 12.54 -10.44 -37.88
N CYS A 341 13.47 -10.30 -38.80
CA CYS A 341 13.38 -10.98 -40.09
C CYS A 341 13.30 -12.53 -39.91
N CYS A 342 14.18 -13.10 -39.13
CA CYS A 342 14.16 -14.55 -38.86
C CYS A 342 12.84 -15.04 -38.22
N SER A 343 12.20 -14.21 -37.39
CA SER A 343 10.92 -14.54 -36.73
C SER A 343 9.71 -14.46 -37.68
N ILE A 344 9.81 -13.69 -38.76
CA ILE A 344 8.71 -13.44 -39.70
C ILE A 344 8.77 -14.40 -40.87
N PHE A 345 9.95 -14.94 -41.23
CA PHE A 345 10.11 -15.73 -42.44
C PHE A 345 9.36 -17.08 -42.37
N PRO A 346 8.54 -17.36 -43.40
CA PRO A 346 8.08 -18.69 -43.60
C PRO A 346 9.28 -19.60 -43.90
N THR A 347 9.14 -20.88 -43.53
CA THR A 347 10.14 -21.93 -43.77
C THR A 347 10.42 -22.14 -45.28
N ALA A 348 9.51 -21.71 -46.15
CA ALA A 348 9.68 -21.82 -47.62
C ALA A 348 10.26 -20.50 -48.20
N PRO A 349 11.39 -20.57 -48.91
CA PRO A 349 12.06 -19.41 -49.49
C PRO A 349 11.19 -18.62 -50.48
N GLU A 350 10.23 -19.27 -51.11
CA GLU A 350 9.42 -18.72 -52.23
C GLU A 350 8.35 -17.71 -51.78
N GLU A 351 8.00 -17.71 -50.46
CA GLU A 351 6.95 -16.83 -49.88
C GLU A 351 7.51 -15.56 -49.20
N ARG A 352 8.81 -15.30 -49.33
CA ARG A 352 9.47 -14.17 -48.61
C ARG A 352 9.26 -12.84 -49.29
N ALA A 353 8.20 -12.13 -48.93
CA ALA A 353 8.01 -10.74 -49.38
C ALA A 353 8.90 -9.78 -48.56
N ILE A 354 9.73 -8.98 -49.23
CA ILE A 354 10.65 -8.01 -48.64
C ILE A 354 9.99 -6.65 -48.70
N PRO A 355 9.84 -5.90 -47.59
CA PRO A 355 9.32 -4.53 -47.63
C PRO A 355 10.31 -3.55 -48.27
N ASP A 356 9.77 -2.45 -48.81
CA ASP A 356 10.55 -1.38 -49.45
C ASP A 356 11.43 -0.64 -48.40
N PRO A 357 12.74 -0.46 -48.66
CA PRO A 357 13.68 0.18 -47.72
C PRO A 357 13.37 1.63 -47.31
N ALA A 358 12.54 2.33 -48.08
CA ALA A 358 12.33 3.77 -47.95
C ALA A 358 11.45 4.23 -46.74
N ALA A 359 10.89 3.29 -45.92
CA ALA A 359 9.87 3.63 -44.94
C ALA A 359 10.24 3.17 -43.50
N ASP A 360 11.22 3.78 -42.89
CA ASP A 360 11.87 3.33 -41.64
C ASP A 360 10.92 3.09 -40.44
N ALA A 361 10.07 4.04 -40.08
CA ALA A 361 9.13 3.91 -38.95
C ALA A 361 7.87 3.11 -39.30
N PHE A 362 7.39 3.28 -40.57
CA PHE A 362 6.21 2.58 -41.08
C PHE A 362 6.49 1.09 -41.30
N THR A 363 7.66 0.76 -41.80
CA THR A 363 8.09 -0.62 -42.07
C THR A 363 8.24 -1.39 -40.79
N ARG A 364 8.81 -0.79 -39.74
CA ARG A 364 8.88 -1.43 -38.39
C ARG A 364 7.47 -1.73 -37.84
N ARG A 365 6.53 -0.79 -37.95
CA ARG A 365 5.14 -1.00 -37.54
C ARG A 365 4.45 -2.11 -38.34
N LEU A 366 4.66 -2.16 -39.62
CA LEU A 366 4.08 -3.16 -40.50
C LEU A 366 4.62 -4.56 -40.19
N LEU A 367 5.93 -4.70 -39.94
CA LEU A 367 6.55 -5.96 -39.55
C LEU A 367 6.08 -6.43 -38.19
N LEU A 368 5.97 -5.54 -37.22
CA LEU A 368 5.43 -5.87 -35.91
C LEU A 368 3.95 -6.30 -36.01
N ALA A 369 3.15 -5.60 -36.82
CA ALA A 369 1.76 -5.97 -37.07
C ALA A 369 1.65 -7.34 -37.76
N ASN A 370 2.49 -7.63 -38.75
CA ASN A 370 2.53 -8.94 -39.44
C ASN A 370 2.97 -10.07 -38.50
N LEU A 371 3.94 -9.82 -37.61
CA LEU A 371 4.32 -10.77 -36.58
C LEU A 371 3.15 -11.07 -35.64
N LEU A 372 2.49 -10.02 -35.12
CA LEU A 372 1.34 -10.18 -34.21
C LEU A 372 0.18 -10.92 -34.90
N ALA A 373 -0.05 -10.71 -36.20
CA ALA A 373 -1.09 -11.41 -36.96
C ALA A 373 -0.86 -12.90 -37.10
N LYS A 374 0.36 -13.40 -36.87
CA LYS A 374 0.71 -14.83 -36.91
C LYS A 374 0.59 -15.51 -35.54
N LEU A 375 0.42 -14.75 -34.49
CA LEU A 375 0.33 -15.28 -33.13
C LEU A 375 -1.07 -15.81 -32.84
N SER A 376 -1.14 -16.86 -32.04
CA SER A 376 -2.39 -17.37 -31.51
C SER A 376 -3.05 -16.40 -30.54
N GLU A 377 -4.36 -16.55 -30.29
CA GLU A 377 -5.10 -15.73 -29.33
C GLU A 377 -4.48 -15.79 -27.91
N THR A 378 -3.99 -16.97 -27.50
CA THR A 378 -3.30 -17.14 -26.21
C THR A 378 -1.99 -16.36 -26.17
N GLU A 379 -1.18 -16.41 -27.23
CA GLU A 379 0.07 -15.64 -27.32
C GLU A 379 -0.19 -14.13 -27.30
N LEU A 380 -1.20 -13.65 -28.04
CA LEU A 380 -1.61 -12.24 -28.05
C LEU A 380 -2.09 -11.80 -26.67
N ARG A 381 -2.87 -12.63 -25.97
CA ARG A 381 -3.34 -12.34 -24.62
C ARG A 381 -2.18 -12.22 -23.62
N ILE A 382 -1.18 -13.13 -23.70
CA ILE A 382 0.02 -13.05 -22.88
C ILE A 382 0.81 -11.77 -23.18
N LEU A 383 1.01 -11.44 -24.47
CA LEU A 383 1.68 -10.21 -24.85
C LEU A 383 0.96 -8.98 -24.29
N ALA A 384 -0.35 -8.92 -24.42
CA ALA A 384 -1.16 -7.81 -23.90
C ALA A 384 -1.03 -7.72 -22.36
N THR A 385 -1.13 -8.85 -21.67
CA THR A 385 -0.96 -8.95 -20.21
C THR A 385 0.44 -8.46 -19.80
N LEU A 386 1.49 -8.94 -20.44
CA LEU A 386 2.86 -8.59 -20.09
C LEU A 386 3.25 -7.17 -20.50
N SER A 387 2.55 -6.56 -21.47
CA SER A 387 2.87 -5.22 -21.96
C SER A 387 2.63 -4.12 -20.93
N VAL A 388 1.74 -4.33 -19.94
CA VAL A 388 1.43 -3.36 -18.89
C VAL A 388 2.47 -3.34 -17.76
N TYR A 389 3.30 -4.39 -17.63
CA TYR A 389 4.31 -4.44 -16.58
C TYR A 389 5.56 -3.64 -16.94
N ARG A 390 6.10 -2.93 -15.96
CA ARG A 390 7.30 -2.09 -16.07
C ARG A 390 8.58 -2.79 -15.64
N ARG A 391 8.47 -3.93 -14.97
CA ARG A 391 9.58 -4.78 -14.50
C ARG A 391 9.31 -6.23 -14.89
N PRO A 392 10.33 -7.11 -14.91
CA PRO A 392 10.15 -8.54 -15.08
C PRO A 392 9.08 -9.08 -14.14
N PHE A 393 8.35 -10.07 -14.60
CA PHE A 393 7.21 -10.64 -13.91
C PHE A 393 7.27 -12.18 -13.89
N PRO A 394 6.91 -12.85 -12.79
CA PRO A 394 6.94 -14.30 -12.71
C PRO A 394 5.94 -14.94 -13.67
N LEU A 395 6.45 -15.81 -14.55
CA LEU A 395 5.65 -16.58 -15.50
C LEU A 395 5.17 -17.89 -14.83
N ASN A 396 4.31 -17.78 -13.85
CA ASN A 396 3.81 -18.89 -13.03
C ASN A 396 2.70 -19.68 -13.75
N TYR A 397 2.94 -20.09 -15.00
CA TYR A 397 2.00 -20.93 -15.73
C TYR A 397 2.34 -22.40 -15.51
N PRO A 398 1.35 -23.26 -15.20
CA PRO A 398 1.60 -24.70 -15.01
C PRO A 398 2.18 -25.33 -16.27
N PRO A 399 3.19 -26.20 -16.13
CA PRO A 399 3.68 -27.00 -17.27
C PRO A 399 2.54 -27.75 -17.95
N GLY A 400 2.45 -27.64 -19.28
CA GLY A 400 1.38 -28.24 -20.09
C GLY A 400 0.14 -27.35 -20.29
N SER A 401 0.05 -26.18 -19.65
CA SER A 401 -1.01 -25.21 -19.96
C SER A 401 -0.78 -24.54 -21.31
N PRO A 402 -1.86 -24.04 -21.97
CA PRO A 402 -1.72 -23.26 -23.20
C PRO A 402 -0.84 -22.03 -23.02
N GLU A 403 -0.91 -21.38 -21.86
CA GLU A 403 -0.11 -20.21 -21.50
C GLU A 403 1.38 -20.55 -21.38
N TYR A 404 1.70 -21.68 -20.77
CA TYR A 404 3.09 -22.16 -20.70
C TYR A 404 3.67 -22.44 -22.08
N ALA A 405 2.89 -23.10 -22.96
CA ALA A 405 3.28 -23.34 -24.33
C ALA A 405 3.50 -22.04 -25.12
N ALA A 406 2.58 -21.08 -24.96
CA ALA A 406 2.68 -19.78 -25.58
C ALA A 406 3.91 -18.98 -25.09
N CYS A 407 4.22 -19.00 -23.80
CA CYS A 407 5.45 -18.38 -23.28
C CYS A 407 6.70 -19.01 -23.89
N LYS A 408 6.73 -20.33 -24.07
CA LYS A 408 7.85 -21.02 -24.75
C LYS A 408 8.00 -20.57 -26.19
N THR A 409 6.89 -20.49 -26.94
CA THR A 409 6.90 -20.01 -28.32
C THR A 409 7.39 -18.57 -28.41
N LEU A 410 6.86 -17.66 -27.57
CA LEU A 410 7.27 -16.27 -27.54
C LEU A 410 8.74 -16.11 -27.13
N HIS A 411 9.24 -16.96 -26.23
CA HIS A 411 10.64 -16.99 -25.87
C HIS A 411 11.53 -17.48 -27.02
N ALA A 412 11.12 -18.54 -27.70
CA ALA A 412 11.83 -19.07 -28.89
C ALA A 412 11.88 -18.01 -30.01
N GLN A 413 10.82 -17.22 -30.16
CA GLN A 413 10.75 -16.10 -31.14
C GLN A 413 11.48 -14.85 -30.65
N ARG A 414 12.09 -14.86 -29.45
CA ARG A 414 12.81 -13.71 -28.86
C ARG A 414 11.93 -12.46 -28.66
N ILE A 415 10.65 -12.65 -28.50
CA ILE A 415 9.68 -11.61 -28.14
C ILE A 415 9.63 -11.44 -26.62
N LEU A 416 9.77 -12.57 -25.91
CA LEU A 416 9.77 -12.66 -24.45
C LEU A 416 11.15 -13.11 -23.98
N ASN A 417 11.78 -12.32 -23.13
CA ASN A 417 12.96 -12.74 -22.39
C ASN A 417 12.50 -13.47 -21.13
N VAL A 418 13.06 -14.67 -20.89
CA VAL A 418 12.80 -15.42 -19.66
C VAL A 418 14.14 -15.61 -18.97
N ALA A 419 14.23 -15.07 -17.74
CA ALA A 419 15.41 -15.20 -16.90
C ALA A 419 15.52 -16.61 -16.28
N THR A 420 16.66 -16.94 -15.73
CA THR A 420 16.91 -18.24 -15.10
C THR A 420 16.02 -18.50 -13.88
N ASP A 421 15.56 -17.44 -13.23
CA ASP A 421 14.61 -17.45 -12.11
C ASP A 421 13.13 -17.62 -12.53
N GLY A 422 12.86 -17.81 -13.83
CA GLY A 422 11.51 -17.98 -14.36
C GLY A 422 10.74 -16.68 -14.57
N ASN A 423 11.36 -15.52 -14.33
CA ASN A 423 10.73 -14.24 -14.62
C ASN A 423 10.79 -13.91 -16.11
N GLY A 424 9.72 -13.31 -16.62
CA GLY A 424 9.62 -12.89 -18.00
C GLY A 424 9.48 -11.39 -18.17
N GLU A 425 10.09 -10.84 -19.19
CA GLU A 425 9.93 -9.46 -19.62
C GLU A 425 9.84 -9.39 -21.14
N LEU A 426 8.88 -8.64 -21.65
CA LEU A 426 8.82 -8.38 -23.08
C LEU A 426 9.99 -7.51 -23.51
N VAL A 427 10.60 -7.86 -24.62
CA VAL A 427 11.59 -6.99 -25.26
C VAL A 427 10.95 -5.63 -25.52
N ALA A 428 11.65 -4.57 -25.12
CA ALA A 428 11.07 -3.21 -25.00
C ALA A 428 10.35 -2.68 -26.26
N VAL A 429 10.82 -3.06 -27.45
CA VAL A 429 10.16 -2.68 -28.71
C VAL A 429 8.79 -3.33 -28.86
N TYR A 430 8.66 -4.61 -28.52
CA TYR A 430 7.38 -5.33 -28.58
C TYR A 430 6.44 -4.83 -27.48
N ARG A 431 6.95 -4.63 -26.27
CA ARG A 431 6.18 -4.09 -25.17
C ARG A 431 5.54 -2.74 -25.55
N ARG A 432 6.34 -1.78 -26.03
CA ARG A 432 5.86 -0.45 -26.44
C ARG A 432 4.83 -0.54 -27.57
N PHE A 433 5.08 -1.38 -28.57
CA PHE A 433 4.17 -1.53 -29.71
C PHE A 433 2.85 -2.18 -29.31
N VAL A 434 2.88 -3.27 -28.54
CA VAL A 434 1.67 -3.96 -28.08
C VAL A 434 0.87 -3.04 -27.18
N TYR A 435 1.50 -2.42 -26.19
CA TYR A 435 0.82 -1.51 -25.26
C TYR A 435 0.16 -0.32 -26.00
N ALA A 436 0.86 0.29 -26.96
CA ALA A 436 0.30 1.38 -27.76
C ALA A 436 -0.83 0.95 -28.71
N SER A 437 -0.92 -0.35 -29.01
CA SER A 437 -1.99 -0.94 -29.84
C SER A 437 -3.23 -1.34 -29.04
N LEU A 438 -3.15 -1.36 -27.72
CA LEU A 438 -4.29 -1.69 -26.85
C LEU A 438 -5.31 -0.55 -26.87
N ARG A 439 -6.58 -0.90 -26.96
CA ARG A 439 -7.65 0.06 -26.70
C ARG A 439 -7.62 0.44 -25.20
N PRO A 440 -7.89 1.72 -24.86
CA PRO A 440 -7.82 2.19 -23.48
C PRO A 440 -8.58 1.31 -22.47
N GLU A 441 -9.79 0.87 -22.83
CA GLU A 441 -10.63 0.05 -21.95
C GLU A 441 -10.01 -1.35 -21.70
N VAL A 442 -9.37 -1.91 -22.72
CA VAL A 442 -8.67 -3.19 -22.61
C VAL A 442 -7.41 -3.05 -21.74
N ALA A 443 -6.66 -1.97 -21.96
CA ALA A 443 -5.49 -1.65 -21.12
C ALA A 443 -5.88 -1.49 -19.64
N GLN A 444 -7.02 -0.83 -19.35
CA GLN A 444 -7.55 -0.68 -17.98
C GLN A 444 -7.83 -2.04 -17.31
N VAL A 445 -8.39 -2.99 -18.04
CA VAL A 445 -8.65 -4.36 -17.53
C VAL A 445 -7.32 -5.05 -17.16
N PHE A 446 -6.31 -5.00 -18.03
CA PHE A 446 -5.00 -5.59 -17.73
C PHE A 446 -4.29 -4.90 -16.58
N HIS A 447 -4.42 -3.57 -16.47
CA HIS A 447 -3.91 -2.84 -15.31
C HIS A 447 -4.65 -3.22 -14.02
N SER A 448 -5.97 -3.44 -14.05
CA SER A 448 -6.72 -3.91 -12.87
C SER A 448 -6.23 -5.28 -12.41
N LEU A 449 -6.05 -6.22 -13.32
CA LEU A 449 -5.50 -7.55 -13.00
C LEU A 449 -4.07 -7.45 -12.46
N ALA A 450 -3.24 -6.59 -13.06
CA ALA A 450 -1.89 -6.35 -12.60
C ALA A 450 -1.85 -5.74 -11.19
N ALA A 451 -2.77 -4.82 -10.86
CA ALA A 451 -2.89 -4.25 -9.52
C ALA A 451 -3.19 -5.31 -8.47
N GLU A 452 -4.17 -6.19 -8.73
CA GLU A 452 -4.54 -7.27 -7.82
C GLU A 452 -3.36 -8.23 -7.58
N LEU A 453 -2.64 -8.58 -8.62
CA LEU A 453 -1.51 -9.49 -8.54
C LEU A 453 -0.31 -8.86 -7.82
N ARG A 454 0.03 -7.60 -8.12
CA ARG A 454 1.10 -6.88 -7.41
C ARG A 454 0.78 -6.69 -5.93
N SER A 455 -0.47 -6.39 -5.60
CA SER A 455 -0.93 -6.33 -4.21
C SER A 455 -0.80 -7.68 -3.50
N ALA A 456 -1.05 -8.79 -4.20
CA ALA A 456 -0.88 -10.13 -3.64
C ALA A 456 0.59 -10.47 -3.29
N TYR A 457 1.55 -9.78 -3.93
CA TYR A 457 2.98 -9.85 -3.60
C TYR A 457 3.44 -8.79 -2.58
N GLY A 458 2.57 -7.88 -2.16
CA GLY A 458 2.93 -6.75 -1.28
C GLY A 458 3.70 -5.62 -1.98
N GLU A 459 3.60 -5.51 -3.31
CA GLU A 459 4.28 -4.48 -4.12
C GLU A 459 3.37 -3.26 -4.30
N TYR A 460 3.20 -2.48 -3.26
CA TYR A 460 2.16 -1.45 -3.22
C TYR A 460 2.42 -0.26 -4.13
N ALA A 461 3.68 0.15 -4.35
CA ALA A 461 3.99 1.20 -5.33
C ALA A 461 3.57 0.79 -6.75
N ALA A 462 3.85 -0.45 -7.13
CA ALA A 462 3.40 -0.99 -8.42
C ALA A 462 1.87 -1.15 -8.46
N THR A 463 1.26 -1.56 -7.36
CA THR A 463 -0.20 -1.65 -7.22
C THR A 463 -0.85 -0.30 -7.46
N ILE A 464 -0.38 0.76 -6.79
CA ILE A 464 -0.89 2.13 -6.96
C ILE A 464 -0.74 2.59 -8.41
N TYR A 465 0.42 2.37 -9.02
CA TYR A 465 0.62 2.69 -10.44
C TYR A 465 -0.42 2.02 -11.34
N HIS A 466 -0.66 0.73 -11.15
CA HIS A 466 -1.64 0.00 -11.95
C HIS A 466 -3.08 0.41 -11.65
N LEU A 467 -3.44 0.73 -10.40
CA LEU A 467 -4.76 1.28 -10.04
C LEU A 467 -5.03 2.62 -10.73
N LEU A 468 -4.05 3.53 -10.72
CA LEU A 468 -4.15 4.83 -11.39
C LEU A 468 -4.36 4.65 -12.91
N ARG A 469 -3.60 3.75 -13.53
CA ARG A 469 -3.75 3.41 -14.96
C ARG A 469 -5.07 2.71 -15.28
N ALA A 470 -5.61 1.95 -14.33
CA ALA A 470 -6.94 1.34 -14.44
C ALA A 470 -8.10 2.31 -14.14
N ARG A 471 -7.80 3.57 -13.80
CA ARG A 471 -8.76 4.60 -13.34
C ARG A 471 -9.52 4.23 -12.07
N ARG A 472 -8.97 3.34 -11.25
CA ARG A 472 -9.50 2.95 -9.92
C ARG A 472 -8.94 3.92 -8.87
N PHE A 473 -9.25 5.21 -9.03
CA PHE A 473 -8.62 6.29 -8.26
C PHE A 473 -8.92 6.21 -6.76
N ALA A 474 -10.15 5.88 -6.38
CA ALA A 474 -10.52 5.78 -4.98
C ALA A 474 -9.65 4.75 -4.24
N GLU A 475 -9.46 3.58 -4.84
CA GLU A 475 -8.65 2.53 -4.24
C GLU A 475 -7.15 2.90 -4.15
N ALA A 476 -6.63 3.64 -5.14
CA ALA A 476 -5.25 4.13 -5.09
C ALA A 476 -5.06 5.17 -3.98
N ILE A 477 -6.05 6.06 -3.80
CA ILE A 477 -6.07 7.11 -2.77
C ILE A 477 -6.17 6.49 -1.38
N ASP A 478 -7.04 5.49 -1.19
CA ASP A 478 -7.23 4.82 0.10
C ASP A 478 -6.03 3.93 0.47
N LEU A 479 -5.35 3.36 -0.53
CA LEU A 479 -4.20 2.49 -0.29
C LEU A 479 -2.96 3.29 0.17
N TRP A 480 -2.70 4.46 -0.42
CA TRP A 480 -1.46 5.19 -0.18
C TRP A 480 -1.21 5.53 1.30
N PRO A 481 -2.14 6.12 2.06
CA PRO A 481 -1.92 6.41 3.48
C PRO A 481 -1.58 5.17 4.32
N ALA A 482 -2.15 4.02 3.96
CA ALA A 482 -1.95 2.77 4.68
C ALA A 482 -0.55 2.16 4.48
N VAL A 483 0.06 2.41 3.30
CA VAL A 483 1.34 1.79 2.92
C VAL A 483 2.49 2.81 2.81
N LYS A 484 2.18 4.09 2.95
CA LYS A 484 3.10 5.23 2.74
C LYS A 484 4.44 5.03 3.44
N ARG A 485 4.42 4.71 4.74
CA ARG A 485 5.64 4.53 5.52
C ARG A 485 6.50 3.41 4.96
N GLN A 486 5.91 2.27 4.69
CA GLN A 486 6.61 1.09 4.16
C GLN A 486 7.26 1.38 2.81
N GLU A 487 6.52 1.98 1.88
CA GLU A 487 7.02 2.27 0.52
C GLU A 487 8.12 3.35 0.54
N MET A 488 8.01 4.33 1.43
CA MET A 488 9.05 5.35 1.62
C MET A 488 10.32 4.72 2.21
N GLU A 489 10.21 3.86 3.21
CA GLU A 489 11.33 3.11 3.80
C GLU A 489 12.04 2.21 2.76
N GLN A 490 11.34 1.80 1.71
CA GLN A 490 11.89 0.98 0.62
C GLN A 490 12.36 1.79 -0.60
N GLY A 491 12.40 3.11 -0.51
CA GLY A 491 12.90 3.97 -1.58
C GLY A 491 11.98 4.11 -2.79
N GLN A 492 10.66 3.88 -2.62
CA GLN A 492 9.68 3.97 -3.71
C GLN A 492 9.06 5.37 -3.88
N ALA A 493 9.48 6.36 -3.08
CA ALA A 493 8.94 7.73 -3.11
C ALA A 493 9.03 8.36 -4.51
N GLY A 494 10.16 8.24 -5.20
CA GLY A 494 10.35 8.76 -6.56
C GLY A 494 9.42 8.09 -7.60
N ALA A 495 9.29 6.77 -7.53
CA ALA A 495 8.42 6.00 -8.43
C ALA A 495 6.93 6.34 -8.24
N LEU A 496 6.51 6.57 -7.00
CA LEU A 496 5.15 6.98 -6.66
C LEU A 496 4.87 8.41 -7.10
N LEU A 497 5.80 9.33 -6.86
CA LEU A 497 5.70 10.71 -7.35
C LEU A 497 5.51 10.74 -8.87
N ALA A 498 6.31 9.96 -9.60
CA ALA A 498 6.18 9.83 -11.05
C ALA A 498 4.81 9.25 -11.46
N ALA A 499 4.30 8.25 -10.74
CA ALA A 499 2.99 7.65 -11.00
C ALA A 499 1.83 8.62 -10.76
N PHE A 500 1.86 9.41 -9.68
CA PHE A 500 0.85 10.42 -9.39
C PHE A 500 0.89 11.57 -10.40
N ARG A 501 2.08 12.05 -10.78
CA ARG A 501 2.24 13.08 -11.82
C ARG A 501 1.74 12.61 -13.19
N ASP A 502 2.05 11.38 -13.55
CA ASP A 502 1.55 10.78 -14.79
C ASP A 502 0.01 10.70 -14.81
N ALA A 503 -0.60 10.32 -13.68
CA ALA A 503 -2.06 10.32 -13.56
C ALA A 503 -2.65 11.74 -13.67
N LEU A 504 -2.03 12.74 -13.06
CA LEU A 504 -2.43 14.15 -13.17
C LEU A 504 -2.33 14.69 -14.60
N ALA A 505 -1.37 14.20 -15.40
CA ALA A 505 -1.16 14.62 -16.80
C ALA A 505 -2.06 13.85 -17.79
N THR A 506 -2.58 12.66 -17.44
CA THR A 506 -3.22 11.74 -18.39
C THR A 506 -4.75 11.91 -18.47
N GLY A 507 -5.26 13.08 -18.80
CA GLY A 507 -6.67 13.32 -19.12
C GLY A 507 -7.52 13.87 -17.95
N PRO A 508 -8.84 14.00 -18.12
CA PRO A 508 -9.70 14.63 -17.12
C PRO A 508 -9.83 13.75 -15.89
N LEU A 509 -9.59 14.35 -14.73
CA LEU A 509 -9.78 13.76 -13.40
C LEU A 509 -10.91 14.50 -12.68
N PRO A 510 -11.68 13.83 -11.81
CA PRO A 510 -12.54 14.50 -10.83
C PRO A 510 -11.72 15.47 -9.98
N ASP A 511 -12.30 16.61 -9.61
CA ASP A 511 -11.57 17.66 -8.88
C ASP A 511 -11.05 17.16 -7.51
N GLU A 512 -11.82 16.32 -6.84
CA GLU A 512 -11.43 15.66 -5.59
C GLU A 512 -10.18 14.80 -5.77
N VAL A 513 -10.16 13.96 -6.80
CA VAL A 513 -9.00 13.10 -7.13
C VAL A 513 -7.78 13.94 -7.46
N ARG A 514 -7.96 15.00 -8.26
CA ARG A 514 -6.89 15.94 -8.62
C ARG A 514 -6.28 16.57 -7.39
N SER A 515 -7.12 17.06 -6.45
CA SER A 515 -6.68 17.70 -5.22
C SER A 515 -5.84 16.77 -4.35
N VAL A 516 -6.30 15.53 -4.15
CA VAL A 516 -5.58 14.53 -3.35
C VAL A 516 -4.25 14.14 -3.99
N LEU A 517 -4.24 13.88 -5.30
CA LEU A 517 -2.99 13.52 -5.98
C LEU A 517 -1.98 14.67 -5.98
N THR A 518 -2.45 15.92 -6.07
CA THR A 518 -1.58 17.11 -5.95
C THR A 518 -0.98 17.20 -4.55
N LEU A 519 -1.78 16.98 -3.51
CA LEU A 519 -1.31 16.93 -2.12
C LEU A 519 -0.23 15.83 -1.95
N TYR A 520 -0.47 14.63 -2.48
CA TYR A 520 0.49 13.53 -2.41
C TYR A 520 1.79 13.84 -3.17
N CYS A 521 1.71 14.50 -4.32
CA CYS A 521 2.90 14.96 -5.06
C CYS A 521 3.71 15.96 -4.24
N ALA A 522 3.05 16.93 -3.60
CA ALA A 522 3.71 17.94 -2.77
C ALA A 522 4.38 17.31 -1.54
N GLU A 523 3.69 16.38 -0.85
CA GLU A 523 4.27 15.64 0.28
C GLU A 523 5.51 14.83 -0.13
N LEU A 524 5.45 14.13 -1.27
CA LEU A 524 6.57 13.34 -1.77
C LEU A 524 7.72 14.22 -2.22
N ASN A 525 7.46 15.38 -2.85
CA ASN A 525 8.51 16.34 -3.19
C ASN A 525 9.19 16.91 -1.96
N GLN A 526 8.43 17.26 -0.92
CA GLN A 526 9.01 17.70 0.35
C GLN A 526 9.90 16.61 0.95
N PHE A 527 9.41 15.37 0.99
CA PHE A 527 10.17 14.24 1.51
C PHE A 527 11.48 13.98 0.74
N LEU A 528 11.45 14.11 -0.59
CA LEU A 528 12.61 13.93 -1.47
C LEU A 528 13.58 15.13 -1.46
N GLY A 529 13.28 16.18 -0.69
CA GLY A 529 14.08 17.40 -0.65
C GLY A 529 13.87 18.37 -1.82
N ASN A 530 12.89 18.11 -2.70
CA ASN A 530 12.52 18.96 -3.82
C ASN A 530 11.58 20.09 -3.37
N ILE A 531 12.02 20.90 -2.41
CA ILE A 531 11.19 21.85 -1.66
C ILE A 531 10.57 22.91 -2.57
N GLU A 532 11.34 23.45 -3.53
CA GLU A 532 10.80 24.43 -4.49
C GLU A 532 9.68 23.84 -5.36
N GLN A 533 9.82 22.58 -5.79
CA GLN A 533 8.77 21.92 -6.54
C GLN A 533 7.55 21.62 -5.67
N ALA A 534 7.74 21.24 -4.41
CA ALA A 534 6.65 21.09 -3.46
C ALA A 534 5.87 22.40 -3.27
N LYS A 535 6.57 23.55 -3.21
CA LYS A 535 5.97 24.87 -3.19
C LYS A 535 5.12 25.16 -4.43
N VAL A 536 5.63 24.81 -5.61
CA VAL A 536 4.91 24.94 -6.88
C VAL A 536 3.65 24.06 -6.90
N ASP A 537 3.77 22.80 -6.49
CA ASP A 537 2.66 21.84 -6.46
C ASP A 537 1.54 22.33 -5.52
N THR A 538 1.88 23.02 -4.42
CA THR A 538 0.92 23.59 -3.47
C THR A 538 0.36 24.96 -3.88
N ALA A 539 0.93 25.64 -4.85
CA ALA A 539 0.51 26.99 -5.27
C ALA A 539 -0.82 27.01 -6.04
N SER A 540 -1.31 25.87 -6.51
CA SER A 540 -2.53 25.75 -7.31
C SER A 540 -3.78 25.69 -6.44
N ASP A 541 -4.31 26.83 -6.01
CA ASP A 541 -5.42 26.95 -5.07
C ASP A 541 -6.84 26.77 -5.68
N LYS A 542 -6.97 26.46 -6.96
CA LYS A 542 -8.22 26.81 -7.67
C LYS A 542 -9.43 25.89 -7.46
N HIS A 543 -9.33 24.69 -6.87
CA HIS A 543 -10.48 23.77 -6.77
C HIS A 543 -10.37 22.75 -5.62
N LEU A 544 -9.82 23.14 -4.47
CA LEU A 544 -9.68 22.19 -3.38
C LEU A 544 -10.98 22.06 -2.57
N VAL A 545 -11.36 20.82 -2.28
CA VAL A 545 -12.42 20.53 -1.31
C VAL A 545 -11.98 21.03 0.09
N PRO A 546 -12.86 21.63 0.92
CA PRO A 546 -12.49 22.27 2.18
C PRO A 546 -11.60 21.47 3.12
N ILE A 547 -11.79 20.14 3.18
CA ILE A 547 -10.94 19.26 4.00
C ILE A 547 -9.49 19.21 3.50
N PHE A 548 -9.29 19.17 2.19
CA PHE A 548 -7.95 19.17 1.59
C PHE A 548 -7.27 20.53 1.68
N ASP A 549 -8.04 21.60 1.74
CA ASP A 549 -7.54 22.96 1.96
C ASP A 549 -6.86 23.11 3.33
N ALA A 550 -7.43 22.49 4.37
CA ALA A 550 -6.83 22.45 5.71
C ALA A 550 -5.54 21.59 5.74
N GLU A 551 -5.56 20.40 5.12
CA GLU A 551 -4.36 19.54 5.00
C GLU A 551 -3.27 20.19 4.14
N LEU A 552 -3.67 20.91 3.09
CA LEU A 552 -2.75 21.67 2.24
C LEU A 552 -2.14 22.84 3.01
N GLY A 553 -2.89 23.49 3.91
CA GLY A 553 -2.40 24.55 4.80
C GLY A 553 -1.28 24.04 5.70
N GLU A 554 -1.45 22.86 6.30
CA GLU A 554 -0.40 22.20 7.11
C GLU A 554 0.86 21.93 6.26
N LEU A 555 0.70 21.37 5.08
CA LEU A 555 1.81 21.06 4.20
C LEU A 555 2.52 22.32 3.70
N LYS A 556 1.78 23.37 3.30
CA LYS A 556 2.34 24.69 2.93
C LYS A 556 3.16 25.30 4.07
N GLY A 557 2.65 25.22 5.30
CA GLY A 557 3.36 25.68 6.48
C GLY A 557 4.68 24.98 6.69
N ARG A 558 4.72 23.66 6.55
CA ARG A 558 5.97 22.90 6.64
C ARG A 558 6.95 23.24 5.52
N ILE A 559 6.50 23.32 4.28
CA ILE A 559 7.34 23.68 3.12
C ILE A 559 7.92 25.09 3.31
N ALA A 560 7.11 26.06 3.70
CA ALA A 560 7.58 27.42 3.96
C ALA A 560 8.58 27.46 5.13
N ASN A 561 8.37 26.65 6.15
CA ASN A 561 9.28 26.52 7.29
C ASN A 561 10.63 25.89 6.88
N ASP A 562 10.63 24.92 5.99
CA ASP A 562 11.86 24.33 5.44
C ASP A 562 12.66 25.33 4.59
N LEU A 563 11.97 26.33 3.98
CA LEU A 563 12.58 27.42 3.23
C LEU A 563 12.96 28.66 4.08
N ASP A 564 12.77 28.65 5.39
CA ASP A 564 12.93 29.78 6.29
C ASP A 564 11.96 30.97 6.03
N HIS A 565 10.87 30.71 5.32
CA HIS A 565 9.83 31.72 5.05
C HIS A 565 8.81 31.75 6.21
N PHE A 566 9.25 32.14 7.41
CA PHE A 566 8.45 32.01 8.63
C PHE A 566 7.11 32.75 8.62
N ALA A 567 7.03 33.90 7.93
CA ALA A 567 5.77 34.63 7.78
C ALA A 567 4.74 33.85 6.93
N GLU A 568 5.19 33.26 5.82
CA GLU A 568 4.35 32.39 4.98
C GLU A 568 3.96 31.11 5.73
N ALA A 569 4.89 30.54 6.52
CA ALA A 569 4.64 29.38 7.34
C ALA A 569 3.56 29.63 8.40
N GLN A 570 3.67 30.74 9.13
CA GLN A 570 2.68 31.15 10.12
C GLN A 570 1.28 31.29 9.48
N GLU A 571 1.18 32.07 8.39
CA GLU A 571 -0.09 32.26 7.69
C GLU A 571 -0.71 30.95 7.22
N ALA A 572 0.09 30.01 6.74
CA ALA A 572 -0.38 28.72 6.27
C ALA A 572 -0.86 27.80 7.41
N PHE A 573 -0.14 27.79 8.54
CA PHE A 573 -0.55 27.04 9.73
C PHE A 573 -1.81 27.67 10.37
N ASP A 574 -1.90 28.99 10.43
CA ASP A 574 -3.10 29.69 10.96
C ASP A 574 -4.35 29.34 10.13
N ARG A 575 -4.24 29.31 8.79
CA ARG A 575 -5.33 28.86 7.90
C ARG A 575 -5.73 27.41 8.15
N ALA A 576 -4.76 26.53 8.42
CA ALA A 576 -5.06 25.15 8.78
C ALA A 576 -5.81 25.08 10.12
N LEU A 577 -5.40 25.87 11.11
CA LEU A 577 -6.04 25.94 12.43
C LEU A 577 -7.42 26.60 12.40
N GLU A 578 -7.70 27.54 11.49
CA GLU A 578 -9.06 28.08 11.27
C GLU A 578 -10.08 26.99 10.91
N ARG A 579 -9.60 25.87 10.38
CA ARG A 579 -10.39 24.69 9.98
C ARG A 579 -10.02 23.45 10.78
N ALA A 580 -9.59 23.64 12.02
CA ALA A 580 -9.16 22.55 12.89
C ALA A 580 -10.22 21.46 13.10
N ASP A 581 -11.50 21.81 12.99
CA ASP A 581 -12.64 20.89 13.09
C ASP A 581 -12.76 19.92 11.91
N LEU A 582 -12.10 20.17 10.80
CA LEU A 582 -12.02 19.29 9.63
C LEU A 582 -10.77 18.40 9.65
N LEU A 583 -9.77 18.73 10.48
CA LEU A 583 -8.52 17.98 10.57
C LEU A 583 -8.64 16.86 11.60
N LEU A 584 -7.99 15.72 11.29
CA LEU A 584 -7.75 14.67 12.27
C LEU A 584 -6.77 15.17 13.35
N GLU A 585 -6.90 14.65 14.57
CA GLU A 585 -6.01 15.01 15.70
C GLU A 585 -4.52 14.82 15.35
N SER A 586 -4.19 13.80 14.54
CA SER A 586 -2.83 13.58 14.07
C SER A 586 -2.30 14.70 13.18
N ARG A 587 -3.16 15.32 12.38
CA ARG A 587 -2.79 16.47 11.53
C ARG A 587 -2.68 17.74 12.37
N LEU A 588 -3.58 17.94 13.33
CA LEU A 588 -3.48 19.05 14.29
C LEU A 588 -2.17 18.98 15.10
N ALA A 589 -1.80 17.81 15.60
CA ALA A 589 -0.52 17.61 16.26
C ALA A 589 0.68 17.95 15.34
N GLN A 590 0.57 17.67 14.05
CA GLN A 590 1.61 18.06 13.07
C GLN A 590 1.67 19.57 12.83
N VAL A 591 0.51 20.26 12.76
CA VAL A 591 0.46 21.73 12.67
C VAL A 591 1.16 22.36 13.87
N HIS A 592 0.79 21.97 15.07
CA HIS A 592 1.39 22.51 16.31
C HIS A 592 2.89 22.16 16.41
N LYS A 593 3.31 20.96 16.01
CA LYS A 593 4.74 20.61 15.88
C LYS A 593 5.47 21.51 14.87
N GLY A 594 4.82 21.81 13.73
CA GLY A 594 5.39 22.71 12.72
C GLY A 594 5.57 24.14 13.26
N LEU A 595 4.57 24.68 13.96
CA LEU A 595 4.65 25.95 14.65
C LEU A 595 5.73 25.98 15.73
N ALA A 596 5.79 24.95 16.56
CA ALA A 596 6.83 24.80 17.58
C ALA A 596 8.23 24.84 16.97
N TRP A 597 8.46 24.10 15.87
CA TRP A 597 9.73 24.09 15.16
C TRP A 597 10.09 25.46 14.58
N MET A 598 9.11 26.18 14.03
CA MET A 598 9.27 27.55 13.53
C MET A 598 9.68 28.50 14.66
N HIS A 599 8.96 28.51 15.78
CA HIS A 599 9.25 29.35 16.94
C HIS A 599 10.63 29.00 17.56
N LEU A 600 11.00 27.72 17.61
CA LEU A 600 12.32 27.30 18.08
C LEU A 600 13.45 27.89 17.21
N ARG A 601 13.27 27.91 15.88
CA ARG A 601 14.25 28.51 14.95
C ARG A 601 14.32 30.04 15.09
N GLN A 602 13.22 30.68 15.42
CA GLN A 602 13.16 32.11 15.76
C GLN A 602 13.66 32.41 17.18
N ARG A 603 14.02 31.37 17.97
CA ARG A 603 14.42 31.45 19.38
C ARG A 603 13.31 31.99 20.32
N ASP A 604 12.05 31.85 19.94
CA ASP A 604 10.92 32.09 20.80
C ASP A 604 10.56 30.80 21.55
N LEU A 605 11.22 30.59 22.68
CA LEU A 605 11.12 29.35 23.42
C LEU A 605 9.77 29.19 24.12
N GLU A 606 9.15 30.29 24.57
CA GLU A 606 7.85 30.25 25.25
C GLU A 606 6.74 29.83 24.29
N LEU A 607 6.70 30.40 23.09
CA LEU A 607 5.75 29.99 22.05
C LEU A 607 6.02 28.56 21.57
N ALA A 608 7.28 28.18 21.41
CA ALA A 608 7.62 26.80 21.01
C ALA A 608 7.15 25.76 22.04
N GLU A 609 7.35 26.01 23.34
CA GLU A 609 6.85 25.16 24.43
C GLU A 609 5.33 25.04 24.42
N ARG A 610 4.64 26.16 24.29
CA ARG A 610 3.18 26.19 24.21
C ARG A 610 2.63 25.39 23.03
N GLU A 611 3.25 25.49 21.86
CA GLU A 611 2.83 24.72 20.69
C GLU A 611 3.11 23.22 20.84
N LEU A 612 4.17 22.82 21.55
CA LEU A 612 4.42 21.44 21.91
C LEU A 612 3.37 20.88 22.87
N ASP A 613 2.88 21.68 23.82
CA ASP A 613 1.81 21.28 24.73
C ASP A 613 0.47 21.09 23.97
N PHE A 614 0.17 21.90 22.96
CA PHE A 614 -0.96 21.65 22.06
C PHE A 614 -0.80 20.35 21.27
N ALA A 615 0.40 20.08 20.75
CA ALA A 615 0.66 18.82 20.06
C ALA A 615 0.48 17.60 20.99
N LEU A 616 0.95 17.71 22.23
CA LEU A 616 0.79 16.66 23.24
C LEU A 616 -0.67 16.45 23.63
N PHE A 617 -1.43 17.55 23.77
CA PHE A 617 -2.88 17.50 23.98
C PHE A 617 -3.60 16.67 22.92
N GLU A 618 -3.32 16.90 21.63
CA GLU A 618 -3.93 16.13 20.55
C GLU A 618 -3.49 14.65 20.56
N ILE A 619 -2.24 14.37 20.94
CA ILE A 619 -1.73 12.98 21.07
C ILE A 619 -2.48 12.26 22.20
N GLU A 620 -2.70 12.89 23.35
CA GLU A 620 -3.44 12.27 24.46
C GLU A 620 -4.91 12.05 24.09
N ASN A 621 -5.56 12.95 23.35
CA ASN A 621 -6.90 12.72 22.81
C ASN A 621 -6.94 11.50 21.90
N MET A 622 -5.98 11.36 20.96
CA MET A 622 -5.91 10.19 20.07
C MET A 622 -5.71 8.88 20.85
N ARG A 623 -4.87 8.89 21.89
CA ARG A 623 -4.70 7.72 22.77
C ARG A 623 -5.99 7.37 23.49
N GLY A 624 -6.74 8.38 23.95
CA GLY A 624 -8.06 8.20 24.55
C GLY A 624 -9.06 7.58 23.57
N ASN A 625 -9.15 8.11 22.35
CA ASN A 625 -10.00 7.56 21.30
C ASN A 625 -9.63 6.09 20.98
N LEU A 626 -8.33 5.80 20.82
CA LEU A 626 -7.84 4.46 20.56
C LEU A 626 -8.17 3.49 21.69
N ALA A 627 -8.02 3.92 22.95
CA ALA A 627 -8.37 3.11 24.11
C ALA A 627 -9.88 2.87 24.18
N TYR A 628 -10.70 3.86 23.87
CA TYR A 628 -12.16 3.74 23.78
C TYR A 628 -12.59 2.72 22.72
N ASP A 629 -12.06 2.82 21.50
CA ASP A 629 -12.36 1.88 20.41
C ASP A 629 -11.91 0.44 20.73
N GLN A 630 -10.86 0.30 21.54
CA GLN A 630 -10.40 -0.98 22.05
C GLN A 630 -11.18 -1.46 23.28
N ALA A 631 -12.19 -0.72 23.73
CA ALA A 631 -12.99 -0.95 24.93
C ALA A 631 -12.14 -1.04 26.21
N ARG A 632 -11.03 -0.27 26.28
CA ARG A 632 -10.19 -0.06 27.48
C ARG A 632 -10.59 1.25 28.14
N TYR A 633 -11.79 1.26 28.74
CA TYR A 633 -12.43 2.48 29.20
C TYR A 633 -11.69 3.21 30.32
N ASP A 634 -11.01 2.47 31.23
CA ASP A 634 -10.19 3.07 32.26
C ASP A 634 -8.95 3.76 31.70
N ASP A 635 -8.30 3.17 30.69
CA ASP A 635 -7.17 3.79 29.98
C ASP A 635 -7.65 5.04 29.21
N ALA A 636 -8.82 4.95 28.55
CA ALA A 636 -9.42 6.07 27.86
C ALA A 636 -9.68 7.25 28.80
N THR A 637 -10.26 6.97 29.98
CA THR A 637 -10.45 7.98 31.04
C THR A 637 -9.13 8.67 31.39
N GLY A 638 -8.07 7.88 31.67
CA GLY A 638 -6.76 8.43 32.05
C GLY A 638 -6.14 9.33 30.97
N HIS A 639 -6.26 8.95 29.70
CA HIS A 639 -5.76 9.76 28.58
C HIS A 639 -6.59 11.05 28.39
N TYR A 640 -7.92 10.98 28.43
CA TYR A 640 -8.76 12.18 28.32
C TYR A 640 -8.57 13.14 29.50
N GLU A 641 -8.37 12.63 30.72
CA GLU A 641 -8.04 13.49 31.86
C GLU A 641 -6.66 14.13 31.71
N ALA A 642 -5.67 13.41 31.16
CA ALA A 642 -4.37 14.02 30.86
C ALA A 642 -4.49 15.13 29.81
N ALA A 643 -5.26 14.90 28.75
CA ALA A 643 -5.56 15.92 27.74
C ALA A 643 -6.30 17.12 28.35
N LEU A 644 -7.25 16.90 29.25
CA LEU A 644 -7.97 18.03 29.91
C LEU A 644 -7.05 18.87 30.80
N ARG A 645 -6.09 18.26 31.51
CA ARG A 645 -5.08 19.02 32.28
C ARG A 645 -4.26 19.90 31.35
N LEU A 646 -3.80 19.39 30.21
CA LEU A 646 -3.08 20.20 29.23
C LEU A 646 -3.95 21.33 28.67
N ALA A 647 -5.23 21.07 28.35
CA ALA A 647 -6.15 22.10 27.87
C ALA A 647 -6.40 23.22 28.91
N ASP A 648 -6.44 22.88 30.18
CA ASP A 648 -6.59 23.85 31.28
C ASP A 648 -5.30 24.67 31.46
N ASP A 649 -4.12 24.07 31.40
CA ASP A 649 -2.81 24.74 31.45
C ASP A 649 -2.62 25.69 30.26
N LEU A 650 -3.04 25.27 29.08
CA LEU A 650 -3.05 26.07 27.85
C LEU A 650 -4.12 27.20 27.84
N LYS A 651 -5.01 27.22 28.83
CA LYS A 651 -6.16 28.12 28.88
C LYS A 651 -7.01 28.10 27.61
N SER A 652 -7.20 26.92 27.02
CA SER A 652 -7.93 26.71 25.80
C SER A 652 -9.28 26.01 26.03
N PRO A 653 -10.37 26.77 26.25
CA PRO A 653 -11.69 26.17 26.48
C PRO A 653 -12.19 25.33 25.31
N ASN A 654 -11.81 25.68 24.05
CA ASN A 654 -12.19 24.98 22.85
C ASN A 654 -11.55 23.62 22.80
N ALA A 655 -10.26 23.51 23.08
CA ALA A 655 -9.54 22.24 23.15
C ALA A 655 -10.20 21.28 24.14
N GLY A 656 -10.52 21.77 25.33
CA GLY A 656 -11.16 20.98 26.38
C GLY A 656 -12.60 20.54 26.07
N ALA A 657 -13.34 21.22 25.20
CA ALA A 657 -14.75 20.91 24.96
C ALA A 657 -14.94 19.54 24.29
N LYS A 658 -14.18 19.26 23.22
CA LYS A 658 -14.22 17.96 22.51
C LYS A 658 -13.79 16.82 23.41
N THR A 659 -12.72 17.01 24.18
CA THR A 659 -12.24 16.01 25.13
C THR A 659 -13.26 15.70 26.22
N ARG A 660 -13.95 16.74 26.76
CA ARG A 660 -15.04 16.54 27.73
C ARG A 660 -16.20 15.75 27.14
N LEU A 661 -16.53 15.97 25.85
CA LEU A 661 -17.55 15.19 25.15
C LEU A 661 -17.15 13.72 25.08
N ASN A 662 -15.89 13.42 24.70
CA ASN A 662 -15.38 12.06 24.61
C ASN A 662 -15.33 11.38 26.00
N LEU A 663 -14.88 12.10 27.03
CA LEU A 663 -14.89 11.60 28.40
C LEU A 663 -16.32 11.32 28.90
N ALA A 664 -17.28 12.18 28.56
CA ALA A 664 -18.69 11.94 28.89
C ALA A 664 -19.23 10.67 28.26
N MET A 665 -18.80 10.33 27.06
CA MET A 665 -19.16 9.05 26.40
C MET A 665 -18.57 7.87 27.17
N VAL A 666 -17.33 7.96 27.66
CA VAL A 666 -16.73 6.90 28.51
C VAL A 666 -17.54 6.72 29.79
N TYR A 667 -17.84 7.81 30.50
CA TYR A 667 -18.64 7.76 31.74
C TYR A 667 -20.04 7.18 31.52
N MET A 668 -20.65 7.46 30.38
CA MET A 668 -21.94 6.89 29.98
C MET A 668 -21.85 5.37 29.85
N VAL A 669 -20.80 4.86 29.19
CA VAL A 669 -20.57 3.40 29.05
C VAL A 669 -20.28 2.74 30.39
N GLN A 670 -19.55 3.41 31.27
CA GLN A 670 -19.24 2.92 32.64
C GLN A 670 -20.45 2.99 33.59
N GLY A 671 -21.57 3.62 33.16
CA GLY A 671 -22.79 3.77 33.95
C GLY A 671 -22.77 4.94 34.94
N CYS A 672 -21.82 5.86 34.79
CA CYS A 672 -21.71 7.13 35.58
C CYS A 672 -22.50 8.25 34.86
N TYR A 673 -23.82 8.11 34.81
CA TYR A 673 -24.69 8.97 33.98
C TYR A 673 -24.72 10.42 34.47
N ASP A 674 -24.73 10.67 35.77
CA ASP A 674 -24.74 11.99 36.34
C ASP A 674 -23.47 12.78 35.99
N ASP A 675 -22.29 12.13 36.12
CA ASP A 675 -21.01 12.74 35.75
C ASP A 675 -20.94 13.01 34.23
N SER A 676 -21.46 12.08 33.41
CA SER A 676 -21.57 12.28 31.97
C SER A 676 -22.43 13.47 31.61
N LEU A 677 -23.63 13.60 32.21
CA LEU A 677 -24.56 14.71 31.98
C LEU A 677 -24.00 16.05 32.46
N GLU A 678 -23.24 16.05 33.55
CA GLU A 678 -22.57 17.29 34.03
C GLU A 678 -21.54 17.78 32.98
N LEU A 679 -20.69 16.87 32.46
CA LEU A 679 -19.73 17.22 31.41
C LEU A 679 -20.44 17.73 30.13
N LEU A 680 -21.47 17.01 29.67
CA LEU A 680 -22.26 17.38 28.49
C LEU A 680 -22.93 18.75 28.64
N ASN A 681 -23.46 19.08 29.81
CA ASN A 681 -24.02 20.40 30.09
C ASN A 681 -22.96 21.51 29.97
N ARG A 682 -21.76 21.29 30.49
CA ARG A 682 -20.63 22.24 30.36
C ARG A 682 -20.22 22.43 28.89
N VAL A 683 -20.14 21.31 28.10
CA VAL A 683 -19.83 21.36 26.68
C VAL A 683 -20.91 22.08 25.89
N TYR A 684 -22.18 21.79 26.19
CA TYR A 684 -23.30 22.46 25.56
C TYR A 684 -23.28 23.98 25.80
N ALA A 685 -23.08 24.39 27.06
CA ALA A 685 -22.98 25.82 27.42
C ALA A 685 -21.82 26.50 26.66
N HIS A 686 -20.70 25.83 26.50
CA HIS A 686 -19.57 26.32 25.73
C HIS A 686 -19.91 26.51 24.25
N TYR A 687 -20.52 25.51 23.61
CA TYR A 687 -20.92 25.61 22.20
C TYR A 687 -22.05 26.63 21.98
N ALA A 688 -22.94 26.80 22.96
CA ALA A 688 -23.97 27.82 22.90
C ALA A 688 -23.37 29.24 22.94
N ALA A 689 -22.37 29.47 23.78
CA ALA A 689 -21.65 30.75 23.84
C ALA A 689 -20.91 31.08 22.54
N MET A 690 -20.51 30.05 21.78
CA MET A 690 -19.84 30.20 20.49
C MET A 690 -20.79 30.11 19.28
N HIS A 691 -22.08 30.03 19.49
CA HIS A 691 -23.11 29.88 18.45
C HIS A 691 -22.86 28.69 17.49
N ARG A 692 -22.19 27.59 17.97
CA ARG A 692 -21.94 26.39 17.18
C ARG A 692 -23.15 25.47 17.16
N VAL A 693 -24.17 25.81 16.37
CA VAL A 693 -25.49 25.17 16.36
C VAL A 693 -25.41 23.66 16.11
N ALA A 694 -24.62 23.21 15.12
CA ALA A 694 -24.45 21.79 14.82
C ALA A 694 -23.80 21.00 15.99
N ALA A 695 -22.83 21.60 16.69
CA ALA A 695 -22.19 20.97 17.84
C ALA A 695 -23.14 20.93 19.06
N MET A 696 -23.98 21.97 19.23
CA MET A 696 -25.05 21.96 20.23
C MET A 696 -26.03 20.81 19.99
N ALA A 697 -26.47 20.59 18.74
CA ALA A 697 -27.33 19.45 18.36
C ALA A 697 -26.65 18.11 18.74
N GLY A 698 -25.38 17.91 18.40
CA GLY A 698 -24.63 16.73 18.77
C GLY A 698 -24.58 16.48 20.28
N CYS A 699 -24.36 17.53 21.09
CA CYS A 699 -24.42 17.41 22.55
C CYS A 699 -25.83 16.99 23.04
N ARG A 700 -26.90 17.55 22.48
CA ARG A 700 -28.27 17.19 22.84
C ARG A 700 -28.59 15.73 22.50
N ILE A 701 -28.12 15.23 21.35
CA ILE A 701 -28.27 13.81 20.99
C ILE A 701 -27.54 12.92 22.01
N THR A 702 -26.30 13.27 22.38
CA THR A 702 -25.54 12.49 23.38
C THR A 702 -26.18 12.54 24.77
N MET A 703 -26.72 13.71 25.20
CA MET A 703 -27.50 13.84 26.44
C MET A 703 -28.74 12.93 26.40
N ALA A 704 -29.46 12.85 25.28
CA ALA A 704 -30.64 12.00 25.16
C ALA A 704 -30.28 10.52 25.31
N VAL A 705 -29.17 10.07 24.74
CA VAL A 705 -28.67 8.69 24.95
C VAL A 705 -28.33 8.46 26.42
N ALA A 706 -27.67 9.41 27.10
CA ALA A 706 -27.35 9.29 28.53
C ALA A 706 -28.63 9.22 29.37
N HIS A 707 -29.63 10.06 29.11
CA HIS A 707 -30.94 10.02 29.79
C HIS A 707 -31.68 8.70 29.55
N ASN A 708 -31.64 8.14 28.32
CA ASN A 708 -32.21 6.82 28.06
C ASN A 708 -31.56 5.71 28.86
N LEU A 709 -30.23 5.71 28.95
CA LEU A 709 -29.48 4.72 29.74
C LEU A 709 -29.75 4.87 31.26
N ALA A 710 -29.97 6.11 31.71
CA ALA A 710 -30.37 6.42 33.08
C ALA A 710 -31.85 6.04 33.39
N GLY A 711 -32.67 5.78 32.38
CA GLY A 711 -34.10 5.51 32.49
C GLY A 711 -34.99 6.77 32.53
N GLU A 712 -34.46 7.93 32.23
CA GLU A 712 -35.08 9.22 32.21
C GLU A 712 -35.66 9.59 30.84
N HIS A 713 -36.50 8.72 30.31
CA HIS A 713 -36.96 8.73 28.90
C HIS A 713 -37.65 10.01 28.46
N GLN A 714 -38.36 10.70 29.37
CA GLN A 714 -39.03 11.98 29.07
C GLN A 714 -38.00 13.09 28.83
N HIS A 715 -36.90 13.12 29.62
CA HIS A 715 -35.79 14.04 29.41
C HIS A 715 -35.07 13.76 28.10
N ALA A 716 -34.91 12.49 27.74
CA ALA A 716 -34.34 12.09 26.46
C ALA A 716 -35.14 12.66 25.27
N LEU A 717 -36.48 12.54 25.28
CA LEU A 717 -37.33 13.13 24.23
C LEU A 717 -37.18 14.64 24.13
N THR A 718 -37.14 15.36 25.27
CA THR A 718 -36.94 16.82 25.30
C THR A 718 -35.57 17.20 24.66
N CYS A 719 -34.51 16.44 24.94
CA CYS A 719 -33.21 16.67 24.33
C CYS A 719 -33.24 16.41 22.82
N LEU A 720 -33.95 15.38 22.35
CA LEU A 720 -34.07 15.06 20.95
C LEU A 720 -34.89 16.08 20.15
N ASP A 721 -35.92 16.63 20.76
CA ASP A 721 -36.72 17.71 20.14
C ASP A 721 -35.86 18.98 19.99
N ASP A 722 -35.08 19.34 21.01
CA ASP A 722 -34.13 20.47 20.94
C ASP A 722 -33.00 20.22 19.93
N ALA A 723 -32.58 18.95 19.74
CA ALA A 723 -31.60 18.59 18.73
C ALA A 723 -32.14 18.76 17.31
N ASP A 724 -33.38 18.32 17.05
CA ASP A 724 -34.03 18.49 15.75
C ASP A 724 -34.23 19.96 15.40
N ASP A 725 -34.69 20.77 16.35
CA ASP A 725 -34.85 22.22 16.17
C ASP A 725 -33.53 22.85 15.71
N LYS A 726 -32.39 22.44 16.31
CA LYS A 726 -31.08 22.95 15.94
C LYS A 726 -30.59 22.43 14.58
N LEU A 727 -30.83 21.16 14.26
CA LEU A 727 -30.46 20.60 12.96
C LEU A 727 -31.25 21.26 11.83
N ASN A 728 -32.49 21.68 12.08
CA ASN A 728 -33.30 22.41 11.11
C ASN A 728 -32.74 23.81 10.78
N MET A 729 -31.82 24.32 11.60
CA MET A 729 -31.12 25.59 11.37
C MET A 729 -29.81 25.43 10.60
N VAL A 730 -29.43 24.20 10.23
CA VAL A 730 -28.15 23.91 9.56
C VAL A 730 -28.39 23.46 8.13
N ASP A 731 -27.66 24.03 7.17
CA ASP A 731 -27.84 23.76 5.73
C ASP A 731 -27.55 22.31 5.31
N LYS A 732 -26.80 21.55 6.11
CA LYS A 732 -26.42 20.19 5.78
C LYS A 732 -26.59 19.27 7.01
N ILE A 733 -27.57 18.39 6.94
CA ILE A 733 -27.79 17.35 7.96
C ILE A 733 -27.01 16.10 7.54
N VAL A 734 -26.30 15.48 8.48
CA VAL A 734 -25.52 14.28 8.23
C VAL A 734 -26.40 13.04 8.49
N PRO A 735 -26.51 12.06 7.57
CA PRO A 735 -27.43 10.90 7.69
C PRO A 735 -27.33 10.12 9.00
N TRP A 736 -26.14 10.00 9.58
CA TRP A 736 -25.95 9.29 10.84
C TRP A 736 -26.62 9.99 12.03
N GLN A 737 -26.71 11.33 12.02
CA GLN A 737 -27.39 12.09 13.09
C GLN A 737 -28.88 11.83 13.11
N THR A 738 -29.54 11.84 11.95
CA THR A 738 -30.97 11.53 11.83
C THR A 738 -31.27 10.09 12.23
N ALA A 739 -30.43 9.14 11.84
CA ALA A 739 -30.56 7.75 12.25
C ALA A 739 -30.41 7.56 13.76
N LEU A 740 -29.44 8.23 14.39
CA LEU A 740 -29.21 8.18 15.83
C LEU A 740 -30.35 8.83 16.62
N ILE A 741 -30.89 9.96 16.15
CA ILE A 741 -32.07 10.60 16.74
C ILE A 741 -33.27 9.64 16.68
N ALA A 742 -33.51 9.01 15.54
CA ALA A 742 -34.61 8.06 15.38
C ALA A 742 -34.45 6.86 16.33
N GLN A 743 -33.23 6.30 16.43
CA GLN A 743 -32.91 5.21 17.34
C GLN A 743 -33.11 5.60 18.82
N ALA A 744 -32.59 6.75 19.24
CA ALA A 744 -32.74 7.22 20.60
C ALA A 744 -34.21 7.55 20.97
N ARG A 745 -35.01 8.06 20.03
CA ARG A 745 -36.45 8.23 20.21
C ARG A 745 -37.18 6.90 20.36
N ALA A 746 -36.81 5.90 19.55
CA ALA A 746 -37.42 4.57 19.66
C ALA A 746 -37.19 3.99 21.06
N GLU A 747 -35.99 4.12 21.61
CA GLU A 747 -35.66 3.67 22.98
C GLU A 747 -36.45 4.44 24.04
N ALA A 748 -36.54 5.77 23.89
CA ALA A 748 -37.32 6.59 24.83
C ALA A 748 -38.80 6.19 24.84
N TRP A 749 -39.44 6.04 23.68
CA TRP A 749 -40.85 5.61 23.59
C TRP A 749 -41.04 4.17 24.08
N LEU A 750 -40.07 3.27 23.80
CA LEU A 750 -40.09 1.91 24.35
C LEU A 750 -40.04 1.94 25.90
N GLY A 751 -39.17 2.81 26.46
CA GLY A 751 -39.07 3.01 27.89
C GLY A 751 -40.37 3.55 28.53
N LEU A 752 -41.07 4.46 27.87
CA LEU A 752 -42.37 5.02 28.27
C LEU A 752 -43.53 4.07 28.01
N GLY A 753 -43.35 2.98 27.26
CA GLY A 753 -44.40 1.98 26.97
C GLY A 753 -45.24 2.27 25.76
N ASP A 754 -45.00 3.31 24.97
CA ASP A 754 -45.68 3.57 23.70
C ASP A 754 -44.99 2.78 22.58
N LEU A 755 -45.50 1.54 22.39
CA LEU A 755 -44.93 0.63 21.40
C LEU A 755 -45.18 1.06 19.95
N ALA A 756 -46.24 1.84 19.70
CA ALA A 756 -46.57 2.30 18.36
C ALA A 756 -45.58 3.40 17.92
N ALA A 757 -45.39 4.40 18.76
CA ALA A 757 -44.37 5.43 18.54
C ALA A 757 -42.95 4.85 18.44
N ALA A 758 -42.60 3.93 19.34
CA ALA A 758 -41.32 3.23 19.32
C ALA A 758 -41.09 2.49 17.98
N THR A 759 -42.09 1.77 17.47
CA THR A 759 -42.03 1.06 16.19
C THR A 759 -41.80 2.03 15.03
N THR A 760 -42.50 3.15 14.98
CA THR A 760 -42.34 4.14 13.92
C THR A 760 -40.92 4.67 13.84
N HIS A 761 -40.35 5.02 14.97
CA HIS A 761 -39.01 5.58 15.01
C HIS A 761 -37.89 4.54 14.75
N VAL A 762 -38.04 3.33 15.26
CA VAL A 762 -37.01 2.30 15.01
C VAL A 762 -36.98 1.86 13.54
N VAL A 763 -38.14 1.81 12.87
CA VAL A 763 -38.18 1.54 11.43
C VAL A 763 -37.49 2.64 10.65
N SER A 764 -37.71 3.92 11.01
CA SER A 764 -36.99 5.04 10.40
C SER A 764 -35.47 4.94 10.61
N ALA A 765 -35.01 4.48 11.78
CA ALA A 765 -33.59 4.27 12.05
C ALA A 765 -33.00 3.11 11.19
N ILE A 766 -33.78 2.06 10.96
CA ILE A 766 -33.37 0.93 10.11
C ILE A 766 -33.35 1.34 8.63
N ASP A 767 -34.36 2.08 8.17
CA ASP A 767 -34.46 2.55 6.78
C ASP A 767 -33.35 3.54 6.39
N ALA A 768 -32.77 4.22 7.36
CA ALA A 768 -31.60 5.09 7.14
C ALA A 768 -30.33 4.32 6.74
N ASP A 769 -30.28 3.01 6.93
CA ASP A 769 -29.22 2.06 6.55
C ASP A 769 -27.79 2.48 6.99
N VAL A 770 -27.69 3.12 8.15
CA VAL A 770 -26.41 3.53 8.74
C VAL A 770 -25.78 2.36 9.49
N MET A 771 -24.70 1.78 8.96
CA MET A 771 -24.10 0.54 9.44
C MET A 771 -23.74 0.55 10.93
N SER A 772 -23.31 1.68 11.49
CA SER A 772 -22.98 1.82 12.92
C SER A 772 -24.21 1.83 13.83
N ILE A 773 -25.39 2.21 13.33
CA ILE A 773 -26.64 2.30 14.09
C ILE A 773 -27.49 1.03 13.96
N LEU A 774 -27.40 0.33 12.85
CA LEU A 774 -28.20 -0.86 12.56
C LEU A 774 -28.18 -1.93 13.65
N PRO A 775 -27.05 -2.31 14.29
CA PRO A 775 -27.05 -3.32 15.34
C PRO A 775 -27.98 -2.96 16.50
N ASP A 776 -27.90 -1.68 16.92
CA ASP A 776 -28.69 -1.17 18.02
C ASP A 776 -30.18 -0.99 17.64
N ALA A 777 -30.45 -0.50 16.44
CA ALA A 777 -31.83 -0.39 15.92
C ALA A 777 -32.52 -1.75 15.84
N TYR A 778 -31.84 -2.80 15.35
CA TYR A 778 -32.41 -4.15 15.36
C TYR A 778 -32.58 -4.73 16.78
N ARG A 779 -31.71 -4.39 17.72
CA ARG A 779 -31.90 -4.74 19.14
C ARG A 779 -33.17 -4.13 19.68
N THR A 780 -33.31 -2.81 19.52
CA THR A 780 -34.48 -2.06 20.02
C THR A 780 -35.77 -2.57 19.37
N TYR A 781 -35.75 -2.85 18.05
CA TYR A 781 -36.91 -3.40 17.36
C TYR A 781 -37.28 -4.79 17.89
N GLY A 782 -36.31 -5.64 18.15
CA GLY A 782 -36.52 -6.93 18.77
C GLY A 782 -37.12 -6.83 20.20
N GLU A 783 -36.69 -5.83 20.98
CA GLU A 783 -37.25 -5.57 22.32
C GLU A 783 -38.73 -5.07 22.23
N ILE A 784 -39.03 -4.20 21.25
CA ILE A 784 -40.42 -3.75 20.97
C ILE A 784 -41.29 -4.96 20.65
N LEU A 785 -40.90 -5.80 19.69
CA LEU A 785 -41.63 -7.00 19.28
C LEU A 785 -41.78 -8.02 20.42
N THR A 786 -40.77 -8.09 21.32
CA THR A 786 -40.86 -8.90 22.54
C THR A 786 -42.01 -8.43 23.43
N ARG A 787 -42.20 -7.12 23.60
CA ARG A 787 -43.34 -6.57 24.36
C ARG A 787 -44.68 -6.66 23.63
N GLN A 788 -44.64 -6.77 22.30
CA GLN A 788 -45.83 -7.02 21.46
C GLN A 788 -46.23 -8.50 21.37
N GLU A 789 -45.41 -9.38 22.00
CA GLU A 789 -45.59 -10.84 21.98
C GLU A 789 -45.40 -11.49 20.60
N ASP A 790 -44.80 -10.78 19.62
CA ASP A 790 -44.38 -11.36 18.34
C ASP A 790 -43.00 -12.02 18.46
N TRP A 791 -43.01 -13.18 19.11
CA TRP A 791 -41.79 -13.91 19.47
C TRP A 791 -40.91 -14.28 18.26
N ALA A 792 -41.56 -14.58 17.12
CA ALA A 792 -40.83 -15.05 15.94
C ALA A 792 -40.03 -13.91 15.28
N GLN A 793 -40.66 -12.76 15.11
CA GLN A 793 -39.98 -11.58 14.57
C GLN A 793 -38.97 -11.00 15.57
N ALA A 794 -39.31 -10.99 16.85
CA ALA A 794 -38.40 -10.57 17.92
C ALA A 794 -37.07 -11.34 17.86
N GLU A 795 -37.14 -12.68 17.82
CA GLU A 795 -35.96 -13.54 17.75
C GLU A 795 -35.15 -13.27 16.46
N LYS A 796 -35.83 -13.11 15.33
CA LYS A 796 -35.19 -12.81 14.05
C LYS A 796 -34.37 -11.52 14.11
N HIS A 797 -34.94 -10.42 14.61
CA HIS A 797 -34.31 -9.12 14.65
C HIS A 797 -33.21 -9.06 15.71
N LEU A 798 -33.37 -9.69 16.88
CA LEU A 798 -32.32 -9.80 17.87
C LEU A 798 -31.12 -10.62 17.39
N ARG A 799 -31.34 -11.71 16.65
CA ARG A 799 -30.26 -12.45 16.00
C ARG A 799 -29.55 -11.65 14.91
N GLN A 800 -30.31 -10.81 14.19
CA GLN A 800 -29.74 -9.89 13.21
C GLN A 800 -28.85 -8.84 13.87
N SER A 801 -29.27 -8.27 15.00
CA SER A 801 -28.47 -7.39 15.83
C SER A 801 -27.15 -8.06 16.27
N VAL A 802 -27.25 -9.30 16.81
CA VAL A 802 -26.07 -10.09 17.20
C VAL A 802 -25.10 -10.27 16.03
N ALA A 803 -25.63 -10.65 14.85
CA ALA A 803 -24.81 -10.88 13.66
C ALA A 803 -24.11 -9.61 13.15
N LEU A 804 -24.81 -8.47 13.16
CA LEU A 804 -24.26 -7.19 12.76
C LEU A 804 -23.23 -6.65 13.76
N ALA A 805 -23.52 -6.71 15.06
CA ALA A 805 -22.57 -6.32 16.10
C ALA A 805 -21.29 -7.18 16.06
N GLN A 806 -21.44 -8.50 15.78
CA GLN A 806 -20.31 -9.39 15.61
C GLN A 806 -19.49 -9.08 14.34
N LYS A 807 -20.17 -8.73 13.24
CA LYS A 807 -19.52 -8.34 11.99
C LYS A 807 -18.76 -7.03 12.14
N ASN A 808 -19.33 -6.07 12.86
CA ASN A 808 -18.71 -4.76 13.12
C ASN A 808 -17.64 -4.82 14.21
N GLU A 809 -17.42 -5.98 14.84
CA GLU A 809 -16.51 -6.19 15.97
C GLU A 809 -16.86 -5.32 17.21
N ASP A 810 -18.08 -4.82 17.29
CA ASP A 810 -18.57 -4.03 18.41
C ASP A 810 -18.98 -4.94 19.58
N ARG A 811 -18.07 -5.07 20.54
CA ARG A 811 -18.25 -5.96 21.67
C ARG A 811 -19.30 -5.45 22.66
N LEU A 812 -19.47 -4.14 22.76
CA LEU A 812 -20.46 -3.54 23.67
C LEU A 812 -21.89 -3.78 23.14
N LEU A 813 -22.14 -3.42 21.88
CA LEU A 813 -23.45 -3.68 21.25
C LEU A 813 -23.76 -5.19 21.18
N LEU A 814 -22.73 -6.02 20.98
CA LEU A 814 -22.87 -7.47 21.01
C LEU A 814 -23.33 -7.97 22.39
N ALA A 815 -22.81 -7.40 23.48
CA ALA A 815 -23.23 -7.74 24.83
C ALA A 815 -24.70 -7.34 25.09
N TYR A 816 -25.07 -6.13 24.68
CA TYR A 816 -26.46 -5.67 24.79
C TYR A 816 -27.41 -6.53 23.95
N ALA A 817 -27.07 -6.91 22.73
CA ALA A 817 -27.89 -7.77 21.88
C ALA A 817 -28.10 -9.17 22.50
N TRP A 818 -27.06 -9.78 23.08
CA TRP A 818 -27.19 -11.05 23.77
C TRP A 818 -28.05 -10.93 25.04
N ARG A 819 -27.96 -9.81 25.77
CA ARG A 819 -28.83 -9.56 26.94
C ARG A 819 -30.29 -9.47 26.53
N ALA A 820 -30.60 -8.73 25.44
CA ALA A 820 -31.95 -8.61 24.91
C ALA A 820 -32.50 -9.95 24.41
N LEU A 821 -31.68 -10.75 23.72
CA LEU A 821 -32.06 -12.10 23.30
C LEU A 821 -32.35 -13.03 24.51
N GLY A 822 -31.55 -12.92 25.57
CA GLY A 822 -31.77 -13.60 26.82
C GLY A 822 -33.11 -13.19 27.49
N ALA A 823 -33.43 -11.90 27.47
CA ALA A 823 -34.70 -11.38 27.97
C ALA A 823 -35.93 -11.94 27.19
N LEU A 824 -35.83 -12.03 25.86
CA LEU A 824 -36.82 -12.70 25.04
C LEU A 824 -37.07 -14.16 25.47
N TYR A 825 -35.95 -14.92 25.64
CA TYR A 825 -36.04 -16.32 26.04
C TYR A 825 -36.57 -16.48 27.47
N LEU A 826 -36.34 -15.52 28.35
CA LEU A 826 -36.86 -15.52 29.72
C LEU A 826 -38.40 -15.45 29.70
N VAL A 827 -38.99 -14.53 28.88
CA VAL A 827 -40.44 -14.39 28.74
C VAL A 827 -41.07 -15.63 28.09
N GLN A 828 -40.31 -16.29 27.20
CA GLN A 828 -40.75 -17.55 26.56
C GLN A 828 -40.61 -18.80 27.49
N GLY A 829 -39.96 -18.69 28.65
CA GLY A 829 -39.68 -19.81 29.51
C GLY A 829 -38.60 -20.80 29.00
N LYS A 830 -37.79 -20.39 28.07
CA LYS A 830 -36.72 -21.23 27.47
C LYS A 830 -35.44 -21.19 28.28
N TRP A 831 -35.44 -21.80 29.45
CA TRP A 831 -34.40 -21.68 30.50
C TRP A 831 -32.99 -22.00 30.06
N ASP A 832 -32.76 -22.99 29.19
CA ASP A 832 -31.40 -23.31 28.68
C ASP A 832 -30.86 -22.20 27.75
N ALA A 833 -31.71 -21.65 26.92
CA ALA A 833 -31.38 -20.53 26.06
C ALA A 833 -31.13 -19.24 26.87
N VAL A 834 -31.95 -19.00 27.94
CA VAL A 834 -31.70 -17.92 28.91
C VAL A 834 -30.31 -18.03 29.50
N ARG A 835 -29.96 -19.22 30.00
CA ARG A 835 -28.67 -19.48 30.62
C ARG A 835 -27.51 -19.22 29.64
N SER A 836 -27.64 -19.70 28.44
CA SER A 836 -26.63 -19.49 27.39
C SER A 836 -26.46 -18.01 27.05
N ALA A 837 -27.54 -17.30 26.72
CA ALA A 837 -27.51 -15.91 26.33
C ALA A 837 -27.04 -14.99 27.47
N SER A 838 -27.55 -15.20 28.69
CA SER A 838 -27.14 -14.40 29.87
C SER A 838 -25.66 -14.58 30.20
N ASN A 839 -25.14 -15.83 30.14
CA ASN A 839 -23.72 -16.08 30.40
C ASN A 839 -22.85 -15.41 29.32
N THR A 840 -23.26 -15.46 28.05
CA THR A 840 -22.53 -14.79 26.99
C THR A 840 -22.49 -13.27 27.22
N ALA A 841 -23.63 -12.66 27.55
CA ALA A 841 -23.69 -11.22 27.85
C ALA A 841 -22.84 -10.85 29.05
N ILE A 842 -22.92 -11.60 30.15
CA ILE A 842 -22.11 -11.38 31.37
C ILE A 842 -20.62 -11.49 31.03
N THR A 843 -20.19 -12.53 30.35
CA THR A 843 -18.78 -12.72 29.97
C THR A 843 -18.26 -11.56 29.09
N LEU A 844 -19.09 -11.06 28.18
CA LEU A 844 -18.74 -9.90 27.35
C LEU A 844 -18.57 -8.64 28.22
N PHE A 845 -19.53 -8.33 29.11
CA PHE A 845 -19.43 -7.17 30.01
C PHE A 845 -18.29 -7.31 31.01
N GLU A 846 -18.00 -8.48 31.52
CA GLU A 846 -16.81 -8.75 32.39
C GLU A 846 -15.52 -8.49 31.60
N SER A 847 -15.45 -8.92 30.34
CA SER A 847 -14.28 -8.69 29.49
C SER A 847 -14.09 -7.22 29.05
N LEU A 848 -15.14 -6.41 29.19
CA LEU A 848 -15.13 -4.96 28.95
C LEU A 848 -14.92 -4.16 30.23
N HIS A 849 -14.74 -4.82 31.38
CA HIS A 849 -14.61 -4.20 32.70
C HIS A 849 -15.78 -3.28 33.07
N LEU A 850 -17.02 -3.71 32.77
CA LEU A 850 -18.26 -2.96 33.03
C LEU A 850 -19.06 -3.60 34.18
N PRO A 851 -18.66 -3.42 35.47
CA PRO A 851 -19.29 -4.10 36.61
C PRO A 851 -20.75 -3.71 36.79
N ASN A 852 -21.14 -2.46 36.44
CA ASN A 852 -22.51 -1.99 36.55
C ASN A 852 -23.44 -2.75 35.58
N GLU A 853 -23.00 -2.99 34.35
CA GLU A 853 -23.76 -3.76 33.36
C GLU A 853 -23.79 -5.26 33.70
N VAL A 854 -22.73 -5.81 34.28
CA VAL A 854 -22.70 -7.17 34.84
C VAL A 854 -23.75 -7.32 35.94
N ALA A 855 -23.78 -6.37 36.90
CA ALA A 855 -24.75 -6.39 37.97
C ALA A 855 -26.20 -6.21 37.47
N ARG A 856 -26.42 -5.34 36.50
CA ARG A 856 -27.73 -5.14 35.87
C ARG A 856 -28.21 -6.40 35.16
N THR A 857 -27.31 -7.07 34.44
CA THR A 857 -27.61 -8.30 33.69
C THR A 857 -27.91 -9.46 34.68
N ARG A 858 -27.12 -9.60 35.74
CA ARG A 858 -27.38 -10.62 36.78
C ARG A 858 -28.74 -10.40 37.45
N ARG A 859 -29.10 -9.15 37.77
CA ARG A 859 -30.43 -8.83 38.36
C ARG A 859 -31.56 -9.18 37.45
N LEU A 860 -31.44 -8.89 36.16
CA LEU A 860 -32.45 -9.18 35.16
C LEU A 860 -32.77 -10.68 35.07
N PHE A 861 -31.78 -11.53 35.21
CA PHE A 861 -31.93 -13.00 35.09
C PHE A 861 -32.00 -13.72 36.45
N GLY A 862 -32.15 -13.00 37.57
CA GLY A 862 -32.29 -13.58 38.89
C GLY A 862 -31.07 -14.33 39.42
N ARG A 863 -29.90 -13.85 39.08
CA ARG A 863 -28.60 -14.45 39.43
C ARG A 863 -27.75 -13.54 40.33
#